data_2c5503e2d952ad09f58df83c286a64c5
#
_entry.id   2c5503e2d952ad09f58df83c286a64c5
#
_cell.length_a   1.000
_cell.length_b   1.000
_cell.length_c   1.000
_cell.angle_alpha   90.00
_cell.angle_beta   90.00
_cell.angle_gamma   90.00
#
_symmetry.space_group_name_H-M   'P 1'
#
loop_
_entity.id
_entity.type
_entity.pdbx_description
1 polymer ?
#
loop_
_entity_poly.entity_id
_entity_poly.type
_entity_poly.pdbx_seq_one_letter_code
_entity_poly.pdbx_strand_id
1 'polypeptide(L)'
;MRSTEQERKRTSVVGGLGKPTDSTALAQKDTIAVDSIRIRFIPGMGQITGDVDSLNVLHQKQFLWSDAKVVSDIIWKLPGFFYRDLGEAGKWGELNTFGIDGRAIGVLIDGRPMNDPITGTYNLSDLPLEFIDHAEILSGTASMMTLSDAAGTALNFVSRSYNSYHPLTKLRFVQDSKGTLLTDGLFTQNVARGLNLMVGFSRQVSDGRYINANLDAWNVRTRLRYNISDRFNISLTDFYTKAGNGLNGGVDVSRSTGLNEVGAEVVSEFAWDKRSRRDVTLNTIARIFSDSSFTTQANVYYSTLEREYYYPSVRLIDDFTRSSFWGASLRQKFCLDSVQCTIGGSWERRKSDSTRVLASHLESEQSLFIQAELRLMDIFVPSVSLRSTSLDGESSLGTGAGLKSAIANWLTLSADVSWFDRFPTFQERYWTDSTFLRTSEKIKKEQHTLIQSGFTLQAGSNFEISLTGFQRNVKRAIVFQPAVTAGGSPAVSISNVRKVAIQGMNGSAVLRWHKFEVLGILTLTRYKEVDTLKTLMPDVILAGEMSYRGTFFKDKLDAKFGVRSQFYNRQQGMQFDPQTLSYIQYTTSIIGRSTTLDLFMILKIGDAHISLSWRNILNASYLLSPIYPMPGRNIRVGVNWVFLD
;
A
#
# COMPACT_ATOMS: atom_id res chain seq x y z
N MET A 1 47.28 14.62 49.36
CA MET A 1 48.20 15.75 49.36
C MET A 1 47.64 16.70 48.34
N ARG A 2 46.94 17.73 48.73
CA ARG A 2 47.35 19.14 48.96
C ARG A 2 47.94 19.70 47.67
N SER A 3 47.58 20.85 47.11
CA SER A 3 46.89 22.10 47.60
C SER A 3 46.78 23.03 46.42
N THR A 4 45.64 23.71 46.29
CA THR A 4 45.41 25.14 46.56
C THR A 4 46.04 26.17 45.61
N GLU A 5 45.11 26.99 45.02
CA GLU A 5 45.05 28.48 45.10
C GLU A 5 46.00 29.26 44.19
N GLN A 6 45.63 30.30 43.48
CA GLN A 6 45.03 31.58 43.89
C GLN A 6 44.76 32.52 42.70
N GLU A 7 43.67 33.23 42.82
CA GLU A 7 43.30 34.57 42.31
C GLU A 7 44.37 35.51 41.74
N ARG A 8 43.97 36.29 40.71
CA ARG A 8 44.24 37.76 40.69
C ARG A 8 43.16 38.52 39.92
N LYS A 9 42.42 39.34 40.67
CA LYS A 9 41.62 40.48 40.24
C LYS A 9 42.48 41.55 39.51
N ARG A 10 41.93 42.21 38.51
CA ARG A 10 42.12 43.64 38.25
C ARG A 10 40.83 44.24 37.73
N THR A 11 40.33 45.14 38.53
CA THR A 11 39.29 46.16 38.30
C THR A 11 39.81 47.28 37.38
N SER A 12 38.94 47.75 36.47
CA SER A 12 38.83 49.16 36.14
C SER A 12 37.40 49.49 35.70
N VAL A 13 36.85 50.49 36.34
CA VAL A 13 35.55 51.12 36.23
C VAL A 13 35.58 52.15 35.10
N VAL A 14 34.51 52.35 34.36
CA VAL A 14 33.81 53.59 33.93
C VAL A 14 32.65 53.13 33.03
N GLY A 15 31.39 53.20 33.37
CA GLY A 15 30.49 54.32 33.39
C GLY A 15 29.62 54.35 32.14
N GLY A 16 28.30 54.16 32.29
CA GLY A 16 27.35 54.52 31.23
C GLY A 16 26.06 53.65 31.13
N LEU A 17 25.08 54.07 31.88
CA LEU A 17 23.64 53.95 31.71
C LEU A 17 23.12 53.18 30.46
N GLY A 18 22.47 52.06 30.71
CA GLY A 18 21.54 51.40 29.80
C GLY A 18 20.86 50.26 30.55
N LYS A 19 19.59 50.41 30.91
CA LYS A 19 18.77 49.35 31.49
C LYS A 19 18.80 48.14 30.60
N PRO A 20 19.02 46.90 31.11
CA PRO A 20 18.80 45.71 30.31
C PRO A 20 17.30 45.54 30.14
N THR A 21 16.81 45.75 28.95
CA THR A 21 15.50 45.35 28.51
C THR A 21 15.41 43.81 28.51
N ASP A 22 14.39 43.34 29.14
CA ASP A 22 13.97 41.99 29.42
C ASP A 22 13.98 41.01 28.20
N SER A 23 15.15 40.68 27.67
CA SER A 23 15.27 39.63 26.65
C SER A 23 15.13 38.19 27.23
N THR A 24 15.43 38.04 28.53
CA THR A 24 15.27 36.75 29.23
C THR A 24 13.81 36.42 29.57
N ALA A 25 12.98 37.44 29.82
CA ALA A 25 11.56 37.24 30.09
C ALA A 25 10.76 36.88 28.81
N LEU A 26 11.17 37.44 27.64
CA LEU A 26 10.60 37.09 26.35
C LEU A 26 10.99 35.67 25.91
N ALA A 27 12.28 35.29 26.09
CA ALA A 27 12.73 33.93 25.79
C ALA A 27 12.10 32.88 26.71
N GLN A 28 11.85 33.19 27.98
CA GLN A 28 11.20 32.31 28.92
C GLN A 28 9.67 32.20 28.66
N LYS A 29 9.05 33.30 28.19
CA LYS A 29 7.65 33.31 27.79
C LYS A 29 7.41 32.53 26.51
N ASP A 30 8.31 32.62 25.54
CA ASP A 30 8.28 31.86 24.31
C ASP A 30 8.54 30.35 24.53
N THR A 31 9.45 29.99 25.46
CA THR A 31 9.72 28.59 25.81
C THR A 31 8.52 27.93 26.51
N ILE A 32 7.81 28.66 27.37
CA ILE A 32 6.60 28.17 28.04
C ILE A 32 5.45 28.04 27.02
N ALA A 33 5.30 28.96 26.08
CA ALA A 33 4.29 28.88 25.02
C ALA A 33 4.57 27.72 24.07
N VAL A 34 5.82 27.46 23.72
CA VAL A 34 6.28 26.37 22.86
C VAL A 34 6.00 25.01 23.50
N ASP A 35 6.31 24.80 24.76
CA ASP A 35 6.00 23.56 25.46
C ASP A 35 4.48 23.31 25.63
N SER A 36 3.68 24.38 25.70
CA SER A 36 2.22 24.27 25.82
C SER A 36 1.53 23.81 24.53
N ILE A 37 2.17 23.98 23.35
CA ILE A 37 1.65 23.59 22.03
C ILE A 37 2.15 22.19 21.62
N ARG A 38 3.14 21.65 22.32
CA ARG A 38 3.63 20.29 22.06
C ARG A 38 2.58 19.26 22.44
N ILE A 39 2.17 18.43 21.46
CA ILE A 39 1.12 17.44 21.66
C ILE A 39 1.74 16.07 21.98
N ARG A 40 1.26 15.43 23.03
CA ARG A 40 1.61 14.03 23.33
C ARG A 40 0.59 13.11 22.69
N PHE A 41 0.87 12.66 21.48
CA PHE A 41 -0.01 11.69 20.81
C PHE A 41 0.18 10.30 21.39
N ILE A 42 -0.93 9.57 21.54
CA ILE A 42 -0.91 8.14 21.82
C ILE A 42 -0.38 7.46 20.54
N PRO A 43 0.72 6.67 20.61
CA PRO A 43 1.23 5.94 19.46
C PRO A 43 0.29 4.79 19.05
N GLY A 44 0.40 4.33 17.81
CA GLY A 44 -0.30 3.16 17.31
C GLY A 44 -1.69 3.42 16.73
N MET A 45 -2.13 4.69 16.59
CA MET A 45 -3.38 4.98 15.89
C MET A 45 -3.31 4.45 14.45
N GLY A 46 -4.28 3.62 14.07
CA GLY A 46 -4.36 3.02 12.73
C GLY A 46 -3.50 1.77 12.55
N GLN A 47 -2.64 1.42 13.49
CA GLN A 47 -1.87 0.17 13.48
C GLN A 47 -2.76 -1.01 13.86
N ILE A 48 -2.53 -2.15 13.19
CA ILE A 48 -3.21 -3.42 13.49
C ILE A 48 -2.27 -4.31 14.30
N THR A 49 -1.02 -4.45 13.86
CA THR A 49 0.01 -5.20 14.59
C THR A 49 0.79 -4.28 15.51
N GLY A 50 1.31 -4.81 16.61
CA GLY A 50 2.19 -4.05 17.50
C GLY A 50 3.66 -4.11 17.11
N ASP A 51 4.01 -4.90 16.12
CA ASP A 51 5.39 -5.21 15.74
C ASP A 51 5.80 -4.38 14.51
N VAL A 52 6.37 -3.21 14.78
CA VAL A 52 6.79 -2.24 13.75
C VAL A 52 8.20 -2.56 13.22
N ASP A 53 8.97 -3.42 13.90
CA ASP A 53 10.36 -3.72 13.56
C ASP A 53 10.54 -5.02 12.73
N SER A 54 9.44 -5.62 12.26
CA SER A 54 9.53 -6.84 11.45
C SER A 54 9.84 -6.53 9.97
N LEU A 55 10.44 -7.49 9.26
CA LEU A 55 10.64 -7.44 7.78
C LEU A 55 9.32 -7.30 7.00
N ASN A 56 8.19 -7.51 7.66
CA ASN A 56 6.86 -7.36 7.10
C ASN A 56 6.35 -5.91 7.18
N VAL A 57 7.24 -4.93 7.39
CA VAL A 57 6.89 -3.51 7.47
C VAL A 57 7.79 -2.70 6.55
N LEU A 58 7.19 -1.92 5.66
CA LEU A 58 7.90 -0.89 4.89
C LEU A 58 7.92 0.40 5.69
N HIS A 59 9.09 0.83 6.12
CA HIS A 59 9.26 2.01 6.96
C HIS A 59 9.45 3.29 6.15
N GLN A 60 9.09 4.44 6.75
CA GLN A 60 9.26 5.77 6.21
C GLN A 60 10.67 6.07 5.65
N LYS A 61 11.72 5.60 6.34
CA LYS A 61 13.11 5.80 5.88
C LYS A 61 13.34 5.22 4.48
N GLN A 62 12.66 4.10 4.16
CA GLN A 62 12.76 3.47 2.84
C GLN A 62 12.08 4.32 1.76
N PHE A 63 11.04 5.10 2.11
CA PHE A 63 10.38 6.02 1.19
C PHE A 63 11.22 7.27 0.92
N LEU A 64 11.80 7.88 1.97
CA LEU A 64 12.64 9.07 1.84
C LEU A 64 13.91 8.82 1.03
N TRP A 65 14.51 7.62 1.18
CA TRP A 65 15.71 7.21 0.47
C TRP A 65 15.39 6.35 -0.76
N SER A 66 14.32 6.71 -1.48
CA SER A 66 13.91 6.10 -2.74
C SER A 66 13.55 7.15 -3.79
N ASP A 67 13.58 6.75 -5.06
CA ASP A 67 13.14 7.53 -6.22
C ASP A 67 11.65 7.25 -6.58
N ALA A 68 10.90 6.58 -5.69
CA ALA A 68 9.51 6.21 -5.93
C ALA A 68 8.61 7.44 -6.08
N LYS A 69 7.67 7.44 -7.01
CA LYS A 69 6.65 8.49 -7.21
C LYS A 69 5.43 8.25 -6.32
N VAL A 70 4.91 7.05 -6.36
CA VAL A 70 3.68 6.60 -5.69
C VAL A 70 3.93 5.29 -4.94
N VAL A 71 2.98 4.86 -4.15
CA VAL A 71 3.13 3.65 -3.32
C VAL A 71 3.37 2.39 -4.15
N SER A 72 2.75 2.28 -5.34
CA SER A 72 2.98 1.12 -6.22
C SER A 72 4.45 0.95 -6.65
N ASP A 73 5.22 2.05 -6.74
CA ASP A 73 6.65 2.01 -7.14
C ASP A 73 7.54 1.26 -6.14
N ILE A 74 7.11 1.02 -4.90
CA ILE A 74 7.91 0.37 -3.84
C ILE A 74 7.40 -1.01 -3.44
N ILE A 75 6.29 -1.48 -4.00
CA ILE A 75 5.72 -2.80 -3.68
C ILE A 75 6.71 -3.94 -3.95
N TRP A 76 7.61 -3.79 -4.90
CA TRP A 76 8.65 -4.78 -5.21
C TRP A 76 9.58 -5.09 -4.01
N LYS A 77 9.66 -4.20 -3.00
CA LYS A 77 10.43 -4.44 -1.76
C LYS A 77 9.73 -5.39 -0.79
N LEU A 78 8.46 -5.71 -1.03
CA LEU A 78 7.68 -6.63 -0.21
C LEU A 78 7.83 -8.06 -0.76
N PRO A 79 8.40 -9.01 0.02
CA PRO A 79 8.52 -10.39 -0.44
C PRO A 79 7.15 -11.01 -0.66
N GLY A 80 6.97 -11.68 -1.79
CA GLY A 80 5.71 -12.32 -2.17
C GLY A 80 4.71 -11.42 -2.86
N PHE A 81 4.99 -10.12 -3.02
CA PHE A 81 4.11 -9.18 -3.71
C PHE A 81 4.57 -8.93 -5.13
N PHE A 82 3.59 -8.81 -6.02
CA PHE A 82 3.77 -8.43 -7.41
C PHE A 82 2.72 -7.38 -7.77
N TYR A 83 3.17 -6.26 -8.32
CA TYR A 83 2.27 -5.23 -8.84
C TYR A 83 2.29 -5.28 -10.36
N ARG A 84 1.16 -5.62 -10.97
CA ARG A 84 0.98 -5.63 -12.41
C ARG A 84 0.68 -4.22 -12.87
N ASP A 85 1.64 -3.62 -13.57
CA ASP A 85 1.57 -2.28 -14.12
C ASP A 85 1.30 -2.35 -15.63
N LEU A 86 0.61 -1.37 -16.17
CA LEU A 86 0.36 -1.20 -17.61
C LEU A 86 1.40 -0.30 -18.29
N GLY A 87 2.44 0.11 -17.58
CA GLY A 87 3.56 0.89 -18.11
C GLY A 87 3.31 2.38 -18.30
N GLU A 88 2.10 2.87 -18.05
CA GLU A 88 1.72 4.27 -18.14
C GLU A 88 1.30 4.84 -16.79
N ALA A 89 1.58 6.12 -16.55
CA ALA A 89 1.21 6.77 -15.31
C ALA A 89 -0.30 6.76 -15.05
N GLY A 90 -0.71 6.47 -13.80
CA GLY A 90 -2.10 6.51 -13.34
C GLY A 90 -3.03 5.46 -13.92
N LYS A 91 -2.54 4.53 -14.75
CA LYS A 91 -3.34 3.41 -15.21
C LYS A 91 -3.66 2.46 -14.06
N TRP A 92 -4.71 1.69 -14.23
CA TRP A 92 -5.13 0.71 -13.23
C TRP A 92 -4.10 -0.42 -13.11
N GLY A 93 -3.50 -0.55 -11.94
CA GLY A 93 -2.61 -1.66 -11.65
C GLY A 93 -3.24 -2.67 -10.70
N GLU A 94 -2.76 -3.89 -10.73
CA GLU A 94 -3.25 -4.99 -9.92
C GLU A 94 -2.19 -5.46 -8.93
N LEU A 95 -2.56 -5.53 -7.65
CA LEU A 95 -1.74 -6.13 -6.61
C LEU A 95 -1.97 -7.63 -6.57
N ASN A 96 -0.90 -8.42 -6.57
CA ASN A 96 -0.95 -9.87 -6.44
C ASN A 96 -0.04 -10.32 -5.29
N THR A 97 -0.45 -11.32 -4.53
CA THR A 97 0.38 -11.94 -3.49
C THR A 97 -0.10 -13.34 -3.16
N PHE A 98 0.79 -14.22 -2.74
CA PHE A 98 0.47 -15.62 -2.41
C PHE A 98 -0.37 -16.33 -3.49
N GLY A 99 -0.19 -15.92 -4.76
CA GLY A 99 -0.89 -16.49 -5.90
C GLY A 99 -2.35 -16.07 -6.07
N ILE A 100 -2.83 -15.06 -5.37
CA ILE A 100 -4.18 -14.48 -5.52
C ILE A 100 -4.12 -13.07 -6.10
N ASP A 101 -5.21 -12.63 -6.70
CA ASP A 101 -5.35 -11.31 -7.29
C ASP A 101 -5.86 -10.24 -6.29
N GLY A 102 -5.90 -9.00 -6.73
CA GLY A 102 -6.24 -7.85 -5.90
C GLY A 102 -7.62 -7.88 -5.27
N ARG A 103 -8.58 -8.64 -5.83
CA ARG A 103 -9.94 -8.79 -5.29
C ARG A 103 -9.97 -9.58 -3.98
N ALA A 104 -8.97 -10.43 -3.77
CA ALA A 104 -8.83 -11.24 -2.58
C ALA A 104 -7.82 -10.65 -1.57
N ILE A 105 -7.28 -9.45 -1.83
CA ILE A 105 -6.31 -8.78 -0.98
C ILE A 105 -6.96 -7.55 -0.35
N GLY A 106 -6.95 -7.47 0.98
CA GLY A 106 -7.40 -6.27 1.69
C GLY A 106 -6.39 -5.13 1.58
N VAL A 107 -6.83 -3.97 1.15
CA VAL A 107 -6.07 -2.73 1.24
C VAL A 107 -6.73 -1.86 2.29
N LEU A 108 -5.95 -1.45 3.29
CA LEU A 108 -6.44 -0.64 4.39
C LEU A 108 -5.61 0.65 4.52
N ILE A 109 -6.26 1.70 5.03
CA ILE A 109 -5.58 2.92 5.51
C ILE A 109 -6.01 3.14 6.95
N ASP A 110 -5.05 3.22 7.86
CA ASP A 110 -5.29 3.36 9.31
C ASP A 110 -6.27 2.32 9.87
N GLY A 111 -6.17 1.06 9.38
CA GLY A 111 -7.02 -0.05 9.79
C GLY A 111 -8.43 -0.07 9.19
N ARG A 112 -8.76 0.88 8.30
CA ARG A 112 -10.03 1.00 7.60
C ARG A 112 -9.95 0.36 6.21
N PRO A 113 -10.94 -0.44 5.74
CA PRO A 113 -10.99 -0.99 4.38
C PRO A 113 -11.08 0.10 3.30
N MET A 114 -10.34 -0.09 2.19
CA MET A 114 -10.30 0.83 1.06
C MET A 114 -10.77 0.20 -0.26
N ASN A 115 -10.94 -1.13 -0.31
CA ASN A 115 -11.38 -1.82 -1.52
C ASN A 115 -12.76 -1.30 -1.97
N ASP A 116 -12.92 -1.09 -3.28
CA ASP A 116 -14.19 -0.69 -3.89
C ASP A 116 -15.18 -1.88 -3.81
N PRO A 117 -16.41 -1.71 -3.29
CA PRO A 117 -17.39 -2.78 -3.23
C PRO A 117 -17.78 -3.36 -4.60
N ILE A 118 -17.66 -2.58 -5.68
CA ILE A 118 -17.97 -3.05 -7.04
C ILE A 118 -16.87 -3.97 -7.53
N THR A 119 -15.62 -3.52 -7.57
CA THR A 119 -14.50 -4.25 -8.17
C THR A 119 -13.75 -5.15 -7.18
N GLY A 120 -13.87 -4.90 -5.88
CA GLY A 120 -13.11 -5.58 -4.84
C GLY A 120 -11.64 -5.16 -4.73
N THR A 121 -11.21 -4.13 -5.46
CA THR A 121 -9.80 -3.73 -5.55
C THR A 121 -9.58 -2.26 -5.16
N TYR A 122 -8.33 -1.88 -4.97
CA TYR A 122 -7.90 -0.49 -4.76
C TYR A 122 -6.66 -0.20 -5.61
N ASN A 123 -6.67 0.93 -6.33
CA ASN A 123 -5.52 1.34 -7.14
C ASN A 123 -4.45 2.01 -6.28
N LEU A 124 -3.32 1.34 -6.03
CA LEU A 124 -2.22 1.88 -5.22
C LEU A 124 -1.55 3.11 -5.82
N SER A 125 -1.74 3.37 -7.12
CA SER A 125 -1.22 4.58 -7.78
C SER A 125 -1.97 5.86 -7.34
N ASP A 126 -3.17 5.72 -6.77
CA ASP A 126 -3.97 6.83 -6.26
C ASP A 126 -3.56 7.24 -4.83
N LEU A 127 -2.65 6.49 -4.18
CA LEU A 127 -2.20 6.74 -2.83
C LEU A 127 -0.87 7.52 -2.82
N PRO A 128 -0.86 8.80 -2.37
CA PRO A 128 0.35 9.60 -2.29
C PRO A 128 1.34 9.04 -1.26
N LEU A 129 2.60 8.91 -1.66
CA LEU A 129 3.66 8.39 -0.80
C LEU A 129 3.89 9.26 0.45
N GLU A 130 3.68 10.57 0.33
CA GLU A 130 3.86 11.53 1.43
C GLU A 130 2.82 11.40 2.55
N PHE A 131 1.73 10.72 2.28
CA PHE A 131 0.68 10.45 3.27
C PHE A 131 1.03 9.27 4.20
N ILE A 132 1.92 8.38 3.76
CA ILE A 132 2.20 7.10 4.43
C ILE A 132 3.43 7.20 5.34
N ASP A 133 3.29 6.70 6.56
CA ASP A 133 4.39 6.49 7.50
C ASP A 133 5.03 5.11 7.29
N HIS A 134 4.22 4.08 7.32
CA HIS A 134 4.65 2.71 7.07
C HIS A 134 3.50 1.85 6.52
N ALA A 135 3.84 0.67 6.00
CA ALA A 135 2.87 -0.33 5.57
C ALA A 135 3.09 -1.63 6.34
N GLU A 136 2.01 -2.18 6.91
CA GLU A 136 1.98 -3.46 7.60
C GLU A 136 1.47 -4.55 6.65
N ILE A 137 2.18 -5.66 6.55
CA ILE A 137 1.72 -6.86 5.84
C ILE A 137 1.03 -7.79 6.85
N LEU A 138 -0.21 -8.12 6.59
CA LEU A 138 -1.02 -9.00 7.42
C LEU A 138 -1.33 -10.28 6.63
N SER A 139 -0.87 -11.43 7.13
CA SER A 139 -1.15 -12.73 6.49
C SER A 139 -1.53 -13.77 7.55
N GLY A 140 -2.26 -14.80 7.11
CA GLY A 140 -2.67 -15.90 7.98
C GLY A 140 -3.51 -15.45 9.18
N THR A 141 -3.11 -15.85 10.39
CA THR A 141 -3.80 -15.51 11.65
C THR A 141 -3.89 -14.00 11.86
N ALA A 142 -2.86 -13.23 11.53
CA ALA A 142 -2.86 -11.77 11.69
C ALA A 142 -3.90 -11.08 10.79
N SER A 143 -4.20 -11.63 9.62
CA SER A 143 -5.20 -11.07 8.72
C SER A 143 -6.63 -11.15 9.25
N MET A 144 -6.91 -12.04 10.22
CA MET A 144 -8.23 -12.14 10.86
C MET A 144 -8.61 -10.90 11.65
N MET A 145 -7.62 -10.07 12.05
CA MET A 145 -7.87 -8.79 12.71
C MET A 145 -8.26 -7.68 11.74
N THR A 146 -8.18 -7.92 10.43
CA THR A 146 -8.62 -6.95 9.43
C THR A 146 -10.13 -7.00 9.27
N LEU A 147 -10.70 -5.89 8.86
CA LEU A 147 -12.14 -5.71 8.70
C LEU A 147 -12.53 -5.76 7.20
N SER A 148 -11.70 -6.36 6.38
CA SER A 148 -11.97 -6.49 4.94
C SER A 148 -12.32 -7.93 4.58
N ASP A 149 -12.99 -8.12 3.44
CA ASP A 149 -13.29 -9.42 2.83
C ASP A 149 -12.02 -10.14 2.31
N ALA A 150 -10.84 -9.70 2.78
CA ALA A 150 -9.57 -10.23 2.36
C ALA A 150 -9.47 -11.73 2.61
N ALA A 151 -8.99 -12.45 1.62
CA ALA A 151 -8.73 -13.87 1.69
C ALA A 151 -7.40 -14.17 2.41
N GLY A 152 -7.28 -13.75 3.67
CA GLY A 152 -6.14 -14.04 4.54
C GLY A 152 -4.85 -13.29 4.21
N THR A 153 -4.95 -12.18 3.49
CA THR A 153 -3.81 -11.29 3.25
C THR A 153 -4.30 -9.86 3.08
N ALA A 154 -3.67 -8.92 3.79
CA ALA A 154 -3.97 -7.51 3.65
C ALA A 154 -2.72 -6.64 3.79
N LEU A 155 -2.77 -5.45 3.20
CA LEU A 155 -1.82 -4.35 3.39
C LEU A 155 -2.50 -3.23 4.14
N ASN A 156 -2.00 -2.87 5.32
CA ASN A 156 -2.45 -1.70 6.05
C ASN A 156 -1.43 -0.58 5.93
N PHE A 157 -1.80 0.50 5.29
CA PHE A 157 -1.01 1.72 5.19
C PHE A 157 -1.34 2.62 6.37
N VAL A 158 -0.39 2.78 7.27
CA VAL A 158 -0.53 3.69 8.41
C VAL A 158 -0.11 5.08 7.98
N SER A 159 -1.00 6.03 8.17
CA SER A 159 -0.78 7.40 7.74
C SER A 159 0.15 8.16 8.66
N ARG A 160 0.95 9.07 8.08
CA ARG A 160 1.93 9.86 8.80
C ARG A 160 1.27 10.82 9.79
N SER A 161 1.77 10.83 11.01
CA SER A 161 1.42 11.81 12.05
C SER A 161 2.51 12.85 12.18
N TYR A 162 2.12 14.11 12.17
CA TYR A 162 3.00 15.24 12.39
C TYR A 162 2.74 15.85 13.76
N ASN A 163 3.78 16.40 14.37
CA ASN A 163 3.71 17.10 15.65
C ASN A 163 4.73 18.23 15.61
N SER A 164 4.35 19.33 14.96
CA SER A 164 5.20 20.50 14.80
C SER A 164 4.50 21.73 15.34
N TYR A 165 5.14 22.46 16.23
CA TYR A 165 4.64 23.72 16.76
C TYR A 165 4.95 24.90 15.82
N HIS A 166 6.06 24.82 15.08
CA HIS A 166 6.31 25.71 13.94
C HIS A 166 5.59 25.23 12.71
N PRO A 167 5.20 26.13 11.81
CA PRO A 167 4.71 25.74 10.50
C PRO A 167 5.74 24.82 9.81
N LEU A 168 5.28 23.68 9.34
CA LEU A 168 6.08 22.76 8.54
C LEU A 168 5.45 22.63 7.18
N THR A 169 6.17 23.09 6.17
CA THR A 169 5.80 22.94 4.77
C THR A 169 6.73 21.93 4.11
N LYS A 170 6.17 21.03 3.36
CA LYS A 170 6.92 20.05 2.58
C LYS A 170 6.49 20.12 1.14
N LEU A 171 7.46 20.24 0.23
CA LEU A 171 7.23 20.22 -1.20
C LEU A 171 7.97 19.05 -1.82
N ARG A 172 7.29 18.33 -2.66
CA ARG A 172 7.86 17.25 -3.45
C ARG A 172 7.54 17.44 -4.91
N PHE A 173 8.56 17.30 -5.72
CA PHE A 173 8.51 17.38 -7.17
C PHE A 173 9.21 16.15 -7.75
N VAL A 174 8.58 15.48 -8.69
CA VAL A 174 9.19 14.35 -9.42
C VAL A 174 8.81 14.46 -10.87
N GLN A 175 9.80 14.43 -11.75
CA GLN A 175 9.61 14.43 -13.18
C GLN A 175 10.39 13.29 -13.83
N ASP A 176 9.83 12.69 -14.87
CA ASP A 176 10.55 11.72 -15.69
C ASP A 176 10.59 12.13 -17.16
N SER A 177 11.55 11.55 -17.90
CA SER A 177 11.78 11.86 -19.33
C SER A 177 10.69 11.33 -20.25
N LYS A 178 9.66 10.65 -19.70
CA LYS A 178 8.50 10.13 -20.43
C LYS A 178 7.26 11.00 -20.24
N GLY A 179 7.45 12.25 -19.80
CA GLY A 179 6.40 13.26 -19.71
C GLY A 179 5.54 13.19 -18.46
N THR A 180 5.94 12.43 -17.42
CA THR A 180 5.21 12.42 -16.15
C THR A 180 5.78 13.46 -15.20
N LEU A 181 4.88 14.29 -14.63
CA LEU A 181 5.18 15.26 -13.59
C LEU A 181 4.29 15.01 -12.38
N LEU A 182 4.89 14.87 -11.20
CA LEU A 182 4.21 14.81 -9.91
C LEU A 182 4.66 15.99 -9.05
N THR A 183 3.71 16.74 -8.51
CA THR A 183 3.91 17.73 -7.46
C THR A 183 3.08 17.36 -6.24
N ASP A 184 3.66 17.43 -5.06
CA ASP A 184 2.98 17.19 -3.78
C ASP A 184 3.38 18.26 -2.79
N GLY A 185 2.42 18.99 -2.24
CA GLY A 185 2.58 19.97 -1.20
C GLY A 185 1.88 19.51 0.07
N LEU A 186 2.53 19.68 1.20
CA LEU A 186 1.97 19.37 2.50
C LEU A 186 2.31 20.49 3.48
N PHE A 187 1.31 20.97 4.21
CA PHE A 187 1.43 21.89 5.31
C PHE A 187 0.90 21.25 6.59
N THR A 188 1.59 21.45 7.71
CA THR A 188 1.11 20.99 9.02
C THR A 188 1.62 21.87 10.13
N GLN A 189 0.78 22.07 11.14
CA GLN A 189 1.10 22.84 12.34
C GLN A 189 0.20 22.41 13.51
N ASN A 190 0.73 22.54 14.73
CA ASN A 190 -0.08 22.52 15.94
C ASN A 190 -0.74 23.90 16.09
N VAL A 191 -2.01 24.00 15.66
CA VAL A 191 -2.74 25.29 15.60
C VAL A 191 -3.30 25.73 16.94
N ALA A 192 -3.42 24.80 17.91
CA ALA A 192 -3.82 25.07 19.28
C ALA A 192 -3.30 23.96 20.21
N ARG A 193 -3.47 24.16 21.52
CA ARG A 193 -3.11 23.14 22.51
C ARG A 193 -3.86 21.83 22.23
N GLY A 194 -3.12 20.77 21.97
CA GLY A 194 -3.68 19.46 21.67
C GLY A 194 -4.21 19.29 20.25
N LEU A 195 -4.19 20.34 19.39
CA LEU A 195 -4.79 20.31 18.06
C LEU A 195 -3.75 20.46 16.97
N ASN A 196 -3.61 19.47 16.11
CA ASN A 196 -2.77 19.50 14.92
C ASN A 196 -3.64 19.52 13.66
N LEU A 197 -3.30 20.41 12.73
CA LEU A 197 -3.86 20.49 11.38
C LEU A 197 -2.80 20.03 10.38
N MET A 198 -3.21 19.21 9.42
CA MET A 198 -2.44 18.86 8.23
C MET A 198 -3.31 19.05 7.00
N VAL A 199 -2.78 19.73 6.01
CA VAL A 199 -3.38 19.88 4.68
C VAL A 199 -2.35 19.45 3.65
N GLY A 200 -2.72 18.58 2.73
CA GLY A 200 -1.86 18.13 1.66
C GLY A 200 -2.61 18.16 0.33
N PHE A 201 -1.85 18.39 -0.72
CA PHE A 201 -2.34 18.48 -2.07
C PHE A 201 -1.31 17.86 -3.01
N SER A 202 -1.75 17.00 -3.94
CA SER A 202 -0.88 16.53 -5.00
C SER A 202 -1.56 16.56 -6.35
N ARG A 203 -0.78 16.79 -7.39
CA ARG A 203 -1.20 16.65 -8.78
C ARG A 203 -0.17 15.82 -9.53
N GLN A 204 -0.65 14.85 -10.28
CA GLN A 204 0.15 14.08 -11.21
C GLN A 204 -0.42 14.25 -12.61
N VAL A 205 0.43 14.70 -13.54
CA VAL A 205 0.08 14.84 -14.96
C VAL A 205 1.04 14.03 -15.81
N SER A 206 0.57 13.55 -16.94
CA SER A 206 1.40 12.90 -17.95
C SER A 206 0.74 13.06 -19.30
N ASP A 207 1.52 13.33 -20.34
CA ASP A 207 1.03 13.27 -21.72
C ASP A 207 0.92 11.81 -22.21
N GLY A 208 1.59 10.89 -21.51
CA GLY A 208 1.71 9.50 -21.89
C GLY A 208 2.79 9.26 -22.94
N ARG A 209 3.17 7.98 -23.11
CA ARG A 209 4.17 7.57 -24.13
C ARG A 209 3.54 7.26 -25.48
N TYR A 210 2.27 6.89 -25.47
CA TYR A 210 1.47 6.53 -26.63
C TYR A 210 0.30 7.50 -26.78
N ILE A 211 -0.27 7.55 -27.97
CA ILE A 211 -1.52 8.28 -28.23
C ILE A 211 -2.57 7.84 -27.20
N ASN A 212 -3.35 8.79 -26.68
CA ASN A 212 -4.42 8.56 -25.70
C ASN A 212 -3.95 7.83 -24.42
N ALA A 213 -2.76 8.17 -23.94
CA ALA A 213 -2.22 7.61 -22.67
C ALA A 213 -2.11 8.65 -21.56
N ASN A 214 -2.65 9.86 -21.79
CA ASN A 214 -2.58 10.99 -20.87
C ASN A 214 -3.22 10.71 -19.49
N LEU A 215 -2.75 11.47 -18.49
CA LEU A 215 -3.24 11.46 -17.11
C LEU A 215 -3.36 12.88 -16.59
N ASP A 216 -4.43 13.17 -15.86
CA ASP A 216 -4.52 14.29 -14.92
C ASP A 216 -5.18 13.79 -13.62
N ALA A 217 -4.38 13.65 -12.57
CA ALA A 217 -4.83 13.14 -11.29
C ALA A 217 -4.55 14.13 -10.16
N TRP A 218 -5.53 14.28 -9.27
CA TRP A 218 -5.51 15.18 -8.14
C TRP A 218 -5.78 14.41 -6.86
N ASN A 219 -5.08 14.78 -5.79
CA ASN A 219 -5.36 14.31 -4.45
C ASN A 219 -5.34 15.48 -3.49
N VAL A 220 -6.39 15.60 -2.70
CA VAL A 220 -6.50 16.57 -1.60
C VAL A 220 -6.72 15.80 -0.32
N ARG A 221 -5.96 16.12 0.72
CA ARG A 221 -6.05 15.46 2.01
C ARG A 221 -5.97 16.45 3.15
N THR A 222 -6.91 16.35 4.06
CA THR A 222 -6.96 17.18 5.26
C THR A 222 -7.07 16.27 6.47
N ARG A 223 -6.28 16.53 7.48
CA ARG A 223 -6.38 15.85 8.75
C ARG A 223 -6.42 16.84 9.90
N LEU A 224 -7.38 16.67 10.76
CA LEU A 224 -7.47 17.35 12.04
C LEU A 224 -7.31 16.30 13.13
N ARG A 225 -6.24 16.40 13.91
CA ARG A 225 -5.98 15.48 15.03
C ARG A 225 -6.02 16.26 16.34
N TYR A 226 -6.88 15.81 17.25
CA TYR A 226 -7.06 16.44 18.54
C TYR A 226 -6.72 15.46 19.66
N ASN A 227 -5.82 15.91 20.54
CA ASN A 227 -5.49 15.23 21.77
C ASN A 227 -6.37 15.79 22.90
N ILE A 228 -7.47 15.11 23.18
CA ILE A 228 -8.42 15.50 24.23
C ILE A 228 -7.75 15.34 25.60
N SER A 229 -6.96 14.28 25.76
CA SER A 229 -6.16 14.00 26.94
C SER A 229 -4.99 13.08 26.59
N ASP A 230 -4.07 12.85 27.52
CA ASP A 230 -2.96 11.88 27.35
C ASP A 230 -3.45 10.44 27.18
N ARG A 231 -4.76 10.20 27.38
CA ARG A 231 -5.41 8.89 27.25
C ARG A 231 -6.41 8.80 26.12
N PHE A 232 -6.75 9.90 25.44
CA PHE A 232 -7.77 9.89 24.38
C PHE A 232 -7.42 10.87 23.28
N ASN A 233 -7.17 10.32 22.08
CA ASN A 233 -6.94 11.09 20.87
C ASN A 233 -8.00 10.77 19.81
N ILE A 234 -8.36 11.76 19.02
CA ILE A 234 -9.29 11.68 17.91
C ILE A 234 -8.65 12.29 16.66
N SER A 235 -8.92 11.72 15.49
CA SER A 235 -8.42 12.21 14.22
C SER A 235 -9.50 12.14 13.16
N LEU A 236 -9.84 13.27 12.56
CA LEU A 236 -10.73 13.36 11.40
C LEU A 236 -9.86 13.53 10.15
N THR A 237 -10.02 12.66 9.17
CA THR A 237 -9.32 12.71 7.89
C THR A 237 -10.33 12.79 6.76
N ASP A 238 -10.16 13.75 5.84
CA ASP A 238 -10.85 13.84 4.54
C ASP A 238 -9.81 13.62 3.44
N PHE A 239 -10.03 12.61 2.61
CA PHE A 239 -9.13 12.19 1.55
C PHE A 239 -9.91 12.13 0.24
N TYR A 240 -9.60 13.04 -0.68
CA TYR A 240 -10.26 13.14 -1.98
C TYR A 240 -9.27 12.86 -3.10
N THR A 241 -9.66 12.02 -4.06
CA THR A 241 -8.89 11.72 -5.26
C THR A 241 -9.77 11.87 -6.48
N LYS A 242 -9.25 12.50 -7.54
CA LYS A 242 -9.87 12.57 -8.85
C LYS A 242 -8.81 12.26 -9.91
N ALA A 243 -9.13 11.39 -10.85
CA ALA A 243 -8.24 11.04 -11.95
C ALA A 243 -9.00 10.96 -13.27
N GLY A 244 -8.43 11.57 -14.30
CA GLY A 244 -8.86 11.42 -15.68
C GLY A 244 -7.76 10.79 -16.51
N ASN A 245 -8.06 9.68 -17.19
CA ASN A 245 -7.12 8.92 -17.99
C ASN A 245 -7.62 8.77 -19.42
N GLY A 246 -6.77 9.05 -20.41
CA GLY A 246 -6.95 8.48 -21.73
C GLY A 246 -6.69 6.96 -21.68
N LEU A 247 -7.49 6.17 -22.35
CA LEU A 247 -7.39 4.71 -22.36
C LEU A 247 -7.09 4.22 -23.78
N ASN A 248 -5.81 4.12 -24.12
CA ASN A 248 -5.38 3.67 -25.45
C ASN A 248 -5.68 2.20 -25.75
N GLY A 249 -6.03 1.39 -24.74
CA GLY A 249 -6.29 -0.05 -24.89
C GLY A 249 -5.06 -0.90 -25.16
N GLY A 250 -3.85 -0.30 -25.09
CA GLY A 250 -2.59 -0.94 -25.44
C GLY A 250 -2.20 -0.76 -26.91
N VAL A 251 -1.12 -1.38 -27.32
CA VAL A 251 -0.62 -1.34 -28.73
C VAL A 251 -1.41 -2.31 -29.59
N ASP A 252 -1.92 -1.85 -30.70
CA ASP A 252 -2.53 -2.71 -31.74
C ASP A 252 -1.43 -3.39 -32.55
N VAL A 253 -1.11 -4.62 -32.19
CA VAL A 253 -0.03 -5.40 -32.83
C VAL A 253 -0.31 -5.66 -34.30
N SER A 254 -1.57 -5.66 -34.73
CA SER A 254 -1.95 -5.93 -36.13
C SER A 254 -1.67 -4.74 -37.06
N ARG A 255 -1.69 -3.51 -36.51
CA ARG A 255 -1.44 -2.27 -37.26
C ARG A 255 -0.07 -1.68 -37.03
N SER A 256 0.64 -2.15 -36.00
CA SER A 256 1.93 -1.61 -35.59
C SER A 256 3.11 -2.38 -36.17
N THR A 257 4.20 -1.69 -36.48
CA THR A 257 5.46 -2.30 -36.89
C THR A 257 6.28 -2.87 -35.71
N GLY A 258 5.87 -2.56 -34.48
CA GLY A 258 6.51 -3.01 -33.24
C GLY A 258 5.82 -2.38 -32.02
N LEU A 259 6.40 -2.66 -30.84
CA LEU A 259 5.88 -2.15 -29.54
C LEU A 259 6.51 -0.81 -29.13
N ASN A 260 7.36 -0.22 -29.96
CA ASN A 260 8.05 1.03 -29.64
C ASN A 260 7.10 2.22 -29.73
N GLU A 261 7.35 3.25 -28.94
CA GLU A 261 6.57 4.50 -28.87
C GLU A 261 6.46 5.20 -30.24
N VAL A 262 7.49 5.05 -31.10
CA VAL A 262 7.52 5.60 -32.46
C VAL A 262 6.94 4.57 -33.43
N GLY A 263 5.81 4.91 -34.06
CA GLY A 263 5.15 4.06 -35.06
C GLY A 263 4.28 2.93 -34.49
N ALA A 264 3.98 2.96 -33.19
CA ALA A 264 2.99 2.07 -32.61
C ALA A 264 1.59 2.69 -32.73
N GLU A 265 0.68 1.96 -33.35
CA GLU A 265 -0.74 2.22 -33.36
C GLU A 265 -1.37 1.73 -32.05
N VAL A 266 -2.40 2.39 -31.56
CA VAL A 266 -3.11 2.02 -30.34
C VAL A 266 -4.48 1.44 -30.65
N VAL A 267 -5.01 0.63 -29.72
CA VAL A 267 -6.32 -0.01 -29.87
C VAL A 267 -7.44 1.04 -29.90
N SER A 268 -7.31 2.11 -29.11
CA SER A 268 -8.30 3.19 -29.06
C SER A 268 -7.65 4.56 -28.89
N GLU A 269 -7.98 5.49 -29.76
CA GLU A 269 -7.49 6.88 -29.69
C GLU A 269 -8.39 7.80 -28.88
N PHE A 270 -9.61 7.37 -28.50
CA PHE A 270 -10.64 8.25 -27.94
C PHE A 270 -11.30 7.72 -26.67
N ALA A 271 -10.97 6.52 -26.22
CA ALA A 271 -11.49 5.98 -24.97
C ALA A 271 -10.92 6.72 -23.77
N TRP A 272 -11.71 6.89 -22.74
CA TRP A 272 -11.26 7.53 -21.50
C TRP A 272 -11.95 6.96 -20.26
N ASP A 273 -11.34 7.18 -19.10
CA ASP A 273 -11.82 6.80 -17.79
C ASP A 273 -11.65 7.99 -16.83
N LYS A 274 -12.73 8.38 -16.17
CA LYS A 274 -12.71 9.41 -15.14
C LYS A 274 -13.19 8.80 -13.84
N ARG A 275 -12.41 8.99 -12.77
CA ARG A 275 -12.71 8.45 -11.45
C ARG A 275 -12.66 9.55 -10.43
N SER A 276 -13.59 9.52 -9.48
CA SER A 276 -13.53 10.33 -8.27
C SER A 276 -13.82 9.47 -7.05
N ARG A 277 -13.10 9.74 -5.98
CA ARG A 277 -13.26 9.07 -4.71
C ARG A 277 -13.11 10.05 -3.57
N ARG A 278 -14.01 10.00 -2.60
CA ARG A 278 -13.88 10.74 -1.35
C ARG A 278 -14.06 9.81 -0.17
N ASP A 279 -13.14 9.90 0.77
CA ASP A 279 -13.07 9.10 1.99
C ASP A 279 -13.01 10.02 3.20
N VAL A 280 -14.03 9.98 4.04
CA VAL A 280 -14.05 10.68 5.33
C VAL A 280 -13.93 9.65 6.44
N THR A 281 -12.96 9.82 7.33
CA THR A 281 -12.67 8.86 8.39
C THR A 281 -12.44 9.57 9.71
N LEU A 282 -13.17 9.12 10.73
CA LEU A 282 -12.95 9.49 12.12
C LEU A 282 -12.27 8.31 12.82
N ASN A 283 -11.03 8.50 13.23
CA ASN A 283 -10.24 7.53 13.99
C ASN A 283 -10.13 7.98 15.43
N THR A 284 -10.24 7.06 16.36
CA THR A 284 -9.99 7.31 17.78
C THR A 284 -9.05 6.27 18.35
N ILE A 285 -8.22 6.69 19.30
CA ILE A 285 -7.42 5.80 20.12
C ILE A 285 -7.52 6.22 21.57
N ALA A 286 -7.78 5.25 22.45
CA ALA A 286 -7.93 5.47 23.87
C ALA A 286 -7.12 4.45 24.67
N ARG A 287 -6.57 4.90 25.80
CA ARG A 287 -6.00 4.08 26.87
C ARG A 287 -6.96 4.12 28.05
N ILE A 288 -7.75 3.07 28.24
CA ILE A 288 -8.81 3.05 29.26
C ILE A 288 -8.21 3.11 30.66
N PHE A 289 -7.08 2.43 30.87
CA PHE A 289 -6.31 2.49 32.10
C PHE A 289 -5.04 3.32 31.91
N SER A 290 -4.38 3.72 33.00
CA SER A 290 -3.13 4.50 32.92
C SER A 290 -2.00 3.78 32.21
N ASP A 291 -2.09 2.48 32.12
CA ASP A 291 -1.15 1.57 31.49
C ASP A 291 -1.44 1.43 29.98
N SER A 292 -0.37 1.26 29.17
CA SER A 292 -0.45 0.97 27.74
C SER A 292 -0.98 -0.43 27.42
N SER A 293 -1.19 -1.27 28.44
CA SER A 293 -1.70 -2.64 28.33
C SER A 293 -3.11 -2.74 27.76
N PHE A 294 -3.88 -1.64 27.82
CA PHE A 294 -5.27 -1.61 27.36
C PHE A 294 -5.46 -0.48 26.36
N THR A 295 -5.50 -0.82 25.09
CA THR A 295 -5.66 0.17 24.02
C THR A 295 -6.91 -0.13 23.20
N THR A 296 -7.81 0.87 23.13
CA THR A 296 -9.01 0.84 22.30
C THR A 296 -8.81 1.67 21.06
N GLN A 297 -9.10 1.13 19.90
CA GLN A 297 -9.15 1.87 18.63
C GLN A 297 -10.55 1.74 18.05
N ALA A 298 -11.11 2.84 17.56
CA ALA A 298 -12.36 2.83 16.82
C ALA A 298 -12.27 3.72 15.58
N ASN A 299 -12.96 3.29 14.52
CA ASN A 299 -13.06 4.02 13.26
C ASN A 299 -14.54 4.15 12.90
N VAL A 300 -14.90 5.32 12.39
CA VAL A 300 -16.16 5.53 11.67
C VAL A 300 -15.82 6.16 10.34
N TYR A 301 -16.36 5.65 9.25
CA TYR A 301 -15.98 6.10 7.93
C TYR A 301 -17.14 6.12 6.93
N TYR A 302 -16.98 6.97 5.93
CA TYR A 302 -17.86 7.08 4.78
C TYR A 302 -17.02 7.23 3.50
N SER A 303 -17.40 6.53 2.45
CA SER A 303 -16.76 6.61 1.13
C SER A 303 -17.78 6.71 0.02
N THR A 304 -17.42 7.50 -0.99
CA THR A 304 -18.11 7.53 -2.29
C THR A 304 -17.09 7.35 -3.39
N LEU A 305 -17.44 6.54 -4.38
CA LEU A 305 -16.64 6.28 -5.57
C LEU A 305 -17.55 6.45 -6.78
N GLU A 306 -17.07 7.20 -7.75
CA GLU A 306 -17.75 7.43 -9.03
C GLU A 306 -16.77 7.14 -10.16
N ARG A 307 -17.25 6.52 -11.21
CA ARG A 307 -16.47 6.24 -12.40
C ARG A 307 -17.31 6.41 -13.64
N GLU A 308 -16.77 7.13 -14.60
CA GLU A 308 -17.28 7.27 -15.97
C GLU A 308 -16.28 6.58 -16.91
N TYR A 309 -16.76 5.68 -17.74
CA TYR A 309 -15.98 4.97 -18.75
C TYR A 309 -16.60 5.13 -20.12
N TYR A 310 -15.82 5.62 -21.07
CA TYR A 310 -16.24 5.87 -22.44
C TYR A 310 -15.33 5.13 -23.42
N TYR A 311 -15.94 4.39 -24.34
CA TYR A 311 -15.24 3.69 -25.41
C TYR A 311 -16.02 3.79 -26.72
N PRO A 312 -15.56 4.64 -27.69
CA PRO A 312 -16.18 4.84 -28.99
C PRO A 312 -15.77 3.71 -29.96
N SER A 313 -16.43 2.58 -29.88
CA SER A 313 -16.29 1.49 -30.85
C SER A 313 -17.54 1.40 -31.74
N VAL A 314 -17.62 0.41 -32.66
CA VAL A 314 -18.84 0.07 -33.42
C VAL A 314 -20.06 -0.04 -32.50
N ARG A 315 -19.83 -0.44 -31.26
CA ARG A 315 -20.79 -0.38 -30.17
C ARG A 315 -20.29 0.65 -29.13
N LEU A 316 -20.92 1.81 -29.12
CA LEU A 316 -20.63 2.87 -28.15
C LEU A 316 -20.85 2.34 -26.72
N ILE A 317 -19.81 2.41 -25.90
CA ILE A 317 -19.88 2.15 -24.47
C ILE A 317 -19.73 3.48 -23.76
N ASP A 318 -20.73 3.85 -22.97
CA ASP A 318 -20.76 5.03 -22.11
C ASP A 318 -21.36 4.56 -20.79
N ASP A 319 -20.48 4.16 -19.87
CA ASP A 319 -20.84 3.55 -18.61
C ASP A 319 -20.54 4.48 -17.45
N PHE A 320 -21.48 4.59 -16.54
CA PHE A 320 -21.31 5.22 -15.25
C PHE A 320 -21.50 4.18 -14.15
N THR A 321 -20.62 4.16 -13.17
CA THR A 321 -20.78 3.36 -11.97
C THR A 321 -20.58 4.23 -10.74
N ARG A 322 -21.39 4.00 -9.72
CA ARG A 322 -21.28 4.67 -8.43
C ARG A 322 -21.47 3.67 -7.31
N SER A 323 -20.55 3.72 -6.36
CA SER A 323 -20.69 2.99 -5.10
C SER A 323 -20.50 3.92 -3.91
N SER A 324 -21.12 3.57 -2.80
CA SER A 324 -20.89 4.20 -1.52
C SER A 324 -20.88 3.15 -0.42
N PHE A 325 -20.07 3.35 0.59
CA PHE A 325 -20.06 2.51 1.77
C PHE A 325 -19.73 3.32 3.01
N TRP A 326 -20.30 2.93 4.11
CA TRP A 326 -20.02 3.50 5.41
C TRP A 326 -19.98 2.40 6.46
N GLY A 327 -19.18 2.61 7.47
CA GLY A 327 -19.01 1.59 8.48
C GLY A 327 -18.41 2.14 9.76
N ALA A 328 -18.44 1.29 10.75
CA ALA A 328 -17.84 1.52 12.05
C ALA A 328 -17.10 0.26 12.49
N SER A 329 -15.99 0.43 13.17
CA SER A 329 -15.22 -0.67 13.73
C SER A 329 -14.68 -0.31 15.11
N LEU A 330 -14.55 -1.32 15.94
CA LEU A 330 -13.96 -1.24 17.28
C LEU A 330 -12.96 -2.37 17.45
N ARG A 331 -11.80 -2.04 17.98
CA ARG A 331 -10.75 -2.99 18.33
C ARG A 331 -10.24 -2.68 19.74
N GLN A 332 -10.26 -3.69 20.60
CA GLN A 332 -9.71 -3.61 21.94
C GLN A 332 -8.52 -4.55 22.07
N LYS A 333 -7.37 -3.99 22.40
CA LYS A 333 -6.13 -4.74 22.66
C LYS A 333 -5.90 -4.81 24.17
N PHE A 334 -5.59 -6.01 24.62
CA PHE A 334 -5.20 -6.34 25.99
C PHE A 334 -3.79 -6.93 25.96
N CYS A 335 -2.88 -6.36 26.72
CA CYS A 335 -1.51 -6.90 26.90
C CYS A 335 -1.31 -7.13 28.41
N LEU A 336 -1.38 -8.38 28.84
CA LEU A 336 -1.23 -8.81 30.22
C LEU A 336 -0.04 -9.75 30.27
N ASP A 337 1.09 -9.32 30.83
CA ASP A 337 2.33 -10.07 30.96
C ASP A 337 2.61 -11.06 29.79
N SER A 338 2.15 -12.31 29.95
CA SER A 338 2.35 -13.38 28.96
C SER A 338 1.23 -13.51 27.93
N VAL A 339 0.12 -12.78 28.07
CA VAL A 339 -1.05 -12.89 27.17
C VAL A 339 -1.30 -11.58 26.45
N GLN A 340 -1.31 -11.62 25.13
CA GLN A 340 -1.82 -10.54 24.31
C GLN A 340 -3.10 -10.99 23.64
N CYS A 341 -4.19 -10.26 23.86
CA CYS A 341 -5.48 -10.55 23.25
C CYS A 341 -6.00 -9.31 22.52
N THR A 342 -6.52 -9.50 21.32
CA THR A 342 -7.20 -8.46 20.56
C THR A 342 -8.60 -8.94 20.21
N ILE A 343 -9.61 -8.19 20.62
CA ILE A 343 -11.02 -8.47 20.32
C ILE A 343 -11.54 -7.29 19.53
N GLY A 344 -12.35 -7.54 18.53
CA GLY A 344 -12.94 -6.46 17.76
C GLY A 344 -14.14 -6.88 16.94
N GLY A 345 -14.78 -5.87 16.36
CA GLY A 345 -15.89 -6.07 15.45
C GLY A 345 -16.06 -4.88 14.53
N SER A 346 -16.80 -5.11 13.46
CA SER A 346 -17.17 -4.08 12.50
C SER A 346 -18.57 -4.28 11.99
N TRP A 347 -19.11 -3.20 11.52
CA TRP A 347 -20.32 -3.15 10.74
C TRP A 347 -20.09 -2.24 9.55
N GLU A 348 -20.45 -2.68 8.35
CA GLU A 348 -20.33 -1.93 7.11
C GLU A 348 -21.58 -2.09 6.26
N ARG A 349 -22.04 -1.01 5.67
CA ARG A 349 -23.13 -0.99 4.72
C ARG A 349 -22.63 -0.50 3.38
N ARG A 350 -22.80 -1.32 2.35
CA ARG A 350 -22.32 -1.11 0.99
C ARG A 350 -23.50 -0.90 0.06
N LYS A 351 -23.38 0.06 -0.86
CA LYS A 351 -24.43 0.36 -1.85
C LYS A 351 -23.79 0.55 -3.22
N SER A 352 -24.38 -0.05 -4.25
CA SER A 352 -24.21 0.36 -5.64
C SER A 352 -25.46 1.08 -6.12
N ASP A 353 -25.29 2.16 -6.90
CA ASP A 353 -26.41 2.82 -7.55
C ASP A 353 -26.79 2.11 -8.84
N SER A 354 -28.04 2.27 -9.27
CA SER A 354 -28.53 1.69 -10.52
C SER A 354 -27.88 2.40 -11.71
N THR A 355 -27.25 1.61 -12.57
CA THR A 355 -26.57 2.04 -13.79
C THR A 355 -26.93 1.09 -14.94
N ARG A 356 -26.40 1.34 -16.14
CA ARG A 356 -26.63 0.47 -17.29
C ARG A 356 -26.05 -0.94 -17.08
N VAL A 357 -24.92 -1.05 -16.36
CA VAL A 357 -24.15 -2.31 -16.20
C VAL A 357 -24.33 -2.96 -14.84
N LEU A 358 -24.89 -2.24 -13.87
CA LEU A 358 -25.06 -2.73 -12.50
C LEU A 358 -26.39 -2.21 -11.92
N ALA A 359 -27.23 -3.12 -11.43
CA ALA A 359 -28.44 -2.73 -10.72
C ALA A 359 -28.12 -2.17 -9.34
N SER A 360 -29.07 -1.44 -8.74
CA SER A 360 -28.90 -0.96 -7.38
C SER A 360 -28.96 -2.14 -6.39
N HIS A 361 -27.90 -2.28 -5.61
CA HIS A 361 -27.79 -3.27 -4.55
C HIS A 361 -27.37 -2.59 -3.24
N LEU A 362 -27.87 -3.11 -2.15
CA LEU A 362 -27.57 -2.67 -0.79
C LEU A 362 -27.27 -3.89 0.05
N GLU A 363 -26.11 -3.93 0.67
CA GLU A 363 -25.64 -5.03 1.50
C GLU A 363 -25.15 -4.55 2.85
N SER A 364 -25.29 -5.38 3.87
CA SER A 364 -24.77 -5.12 5.20
C SER A 364 -23.87 -6.25 5.66
N GLU A 365 -22.63 -5.90 5.99
CA GLU A 365 -21.64 -6.83 6.56
C GLU A 365 -21.47 -6.57 8.05
N GLN A 366 -21.39 -7.63 8.82
CA GLN A 366 -21.07 -7.63 10.24
C GLN A 366 -19.95 -8.61 10.51
N SER A 367 -18.93 -8.20 11.26
CA SER A 367 -17.79 -9.05 11.58
C SER A 367 -17.45 -8.94 13.06
N LEU A 368 -17.13 -10.08 13.67
CA LEU A 368 -16.56 -10.17 15.00
C LEU A 368 -15.29 -11.00 14.94
N PHE A 369 -14.25 -10.59 15.63
CA PHE A 369 -13.00 -11.35 15.68
C PHE A 369 -12.37 -11.33 17.06
N ILE A 370 -11.60 -12.37 17.33
CA ILE A 370 -10.71 -12.48 18.47
C ILE A 370 -9.39 -13.09 18.02
N GLN A 371 -8.30 -12.53 18.49
CA GLN A 371 -6.96 -13.09 18.36
C GLN A 371 -6.31 -13.10 19.74
N ALA A 372 -5.71 -14.23 20.10
CA ALA A 372 -4.95 -14.38 21.34
C ALA A 372 -3.55 -14.93 21.04
N GLU A 373 -2.57 -14.37 21.68
CA GLU A 373 -1.18 -14.80 21.66
C GLU A 373 -0.73 -15.06 23.10
N LEU A 374 -0.05 -16.18 23.33
CA LEU A 374 0.45 -16.57 24.64
C LEU A 374 1.97 -16.68 24.58
N ARG A 375 2.68 -15.87 25.36
CA ARG A 375 4.14 -15.95 25.47
C ARG A 375 4.52 -16.99 26.53
N LEU A 376 5.13 -18.08 26.08
CA LEU A 376 5.58 -19.18 26.93
C LEU A 376 7.11 -19.19 26.98
N MET A 377 7.65 -19.03 28.19
CA MET A 377 9.11 -19.09 28.46
C MET A 377 9.95 -18.18 27.55
N ASP A 378 9.37 -17.08 27.03
CA ASP A 378 9.96 -16.14 26.07
C ASP A 378 10.48 -16.78 24.75
N ILE A 379 10.23 -18.07 24.54
CA ILE A 379 10.69 -18.84 23.39
C ILE A 379 9.52 -19.12 22.43
N PHE A 380 8.36 -19.51 22.96
CA PHE A 380 7.22 -19.95 22.19
C PHE A 380 6.07 -18.95 22.30
N VAL A 381 5.57 -18.52 21.17
CA VAL A 381 4.40 -17.64 21.08
C VAL A 381 3.34 -18.30 20.19
N PRO A 382 2.55 -19.26 20.74
CA PRO A 382 1.38 -19.76 20.03
C PRO A 382 0.35 -18.64 19.90
N SER A 383 -0.35 -18.62 18.78
CA SER A 383 -1.44 -17.70 18.48
C SER A 383 -2.64 -18.44 17.93
N VAL A 384 -3.82 -17.97 18.29
CA VAL A 384 -5.09 -18.45 17.73
C VAL A 384 -5.94 -17.26 17.32
N SER A 385 -6.69 -17.41 16.25
CA SER A 385 -7.63 -16.39 15.79
C SER A 385 -8.94 -17.02 15.33
N LEU A 386 -10.01 -16.28 15.55
CA LEU A 386 -11.36 -16.62 15.12
C LEU A 386 -12.02 -15.35 14.60
N ARG A 387 -12.69 -15.47 13.45
CA ARG A 387 -13.50 -14.40 12.86
C ARG A 387 -14.81 -14.95 12.35
N SER A 388 -15.91 -14.35 12.80
CA SER A 388 -17.25 -14.59 12.25
C SER A 388 -17.64 -13.39 11.41
N THR A 389 -18.08 -13.62 10.19
CA THR A 389 -18.57 -12.58 9.27
C THR A 389 -19.95 -12.98 8.76
N SER A 390 -20.87 -12.04 8.72
CA SER A 390 -22.20 -12.20 8.12
C SER A 390 -22.41 -11.11 7.08
N LEU A 391 -22.76 -11.50 5.85
CA LEU A 391 -23.11 -10.62 4.75
C LEU A 391 -24.53 -10.96 4.28
N ASP A 392 -25.50 -10.07 4.51
CA ASP A 392 -26.91 -10.26 4.16
C ASP A 392 -27.48 -11.63 4.55
N GLY A 393 -27.12 -12.13 5.74
CA GLY A 393 -27.58 -13.42 6.26
C GLY A 393 -26.74 -14.63 5.81
N GLU A 394 -25.83 -14.48 4.88
CA GLU A 394 -24.83 -15.51 4.57
C GLU A 394 -23.67 -15.41 5.56
N SER A 395 -23.41 -16.43 6.34
CA SER A 395 -22.37 -16.44 7.37
C SER A 395 -21.09 -17.14 6.91
N SER A 396 -19.97 -16.72 7.47
CA SER A 396 -18.64 -17.29 7.29
C SER A 396 -17.91 -17.36 8.62
N LEU A 397 -17.13 -18.42 8.82
CA LEU A 397 -16.26 -18.57 9.98
C LEU A 397 -14.82 -18.72 9.49
N GLY A 398 -13.99 -17.75 9.84
CA GLY A 398 -12.54 -17.81 9.66
C GLY A 398 -11.87 -18.29 10.94
N THR A 399 -10.88 -19.16 10.81
CA THR A 399 -10.09 -19.66 11.96
C THR A 399 -8.61 -19.70 11.61
N GLY A 400 -7.76 -19.49 12.59
CA GLY A 400 -6.32 -19.57 12.38
C GLY A 400 -5.60 -20.01 13.65
N ALA A 401 -4.48 -20.72 13.45
CA ALA A 401 -3.55 -21.08 14.50
C ALA A 401 -2.13 -20.86 13.99
N GLY A 402 -1.30 -20.27 14.82
CA GLY A 402 0.09 -19.97 14.53
C GLY A 402 1.02 -20.28 15.69
N LEU A 403 2.28 -20.45 15.39
CA LEU A 403 3.36 -20.59 16.35
C LEU A 403 4.56 -19.79 15.87
N LYS A 404 5.04 -18.88 16.71
CA LYS A 404 6.32 -18.19 16.53
C LYS A 404 7.26 -18.68 17.63
N SER A 405 8.48 -19.05 17.29
CA SER A 405 9.46 -19.56 18.26
C SER A 405 10.81 -18.87 18.06
N ALA A 406 11.25 -18.14 19.09
CA ALA A 406 12.58 -17.54 19.17
C ALA A 406 13.56 -18.55 19.77
N ILE A 407 14.03 -19.51 18.96
CA ILE A 407 14.94 -20.58 19.39
C ILE A 407 16.27 -20.02 19.90
N ALA A 408 16.72 -18.94 19.29
CA ALA A 408 17.90 -18.20 19.69
C ALA A 408 17.72 -16.72 19.35
N ASN A 409 18.52 -15.84 19.92
CA ASN A 409 18.46 -14.40 19.63
C ASN A 409 18.68 -14.07 18.14
N TRP A 410 19.24 -15.01 17.39
CA TRP A 410 19.51 -14.87 15.95
C TRP A 410 18.58 -15.73 15.07
N LEU A 411 17.71 -16.58 15.64
CA LEU A 411 16.82 -17.50 14.88
C LEU A 411 15.41 -17.49 15.44
N THR A 412 14.48 -17.07 14.61
CA THR A 412 13.04 -17.18 14.85
C THR A 412 12.42 -18.11 13.79
N LEU A 413 11.65 -19.08 14.23
CA LEU A 413 10.81 -19.95 13.40
C LEU A 413 9.36 -19.48 13.48
N SER A 414 8.61 -19.67 12.40
CA SER A 414 7.19 -19.41 12.37
C SER A 414 6.44 -20.49 11.59
N ALA A 415 5.24 -20.81 12.02
CA ALA A 415 4.29 -21.65 11.32
C ALA A 415 2.88 -21.10 11.54
N ASP A 416 2.05 -21.14 10.51
CA ASP A 416 0.68 -20.64 10.55
C ASP A 416 -0.21 -21.48 9.65
N VAL A 417 -1.42 -21.76 10.10
CA VAL A 417 -2.48 -22.35 9.30
C VAL A 417 -3.77 -21.57 9.51
N SER A 418 -4.44 -21.22 8.42
CA SER A 418 -5.63 -20.40 8.48
C SER A 418 -6.66 -20.80 7.41
N TRP A 419 -7.94 -20.68 7.77
CA TRP A 419 -9.11 -20.93 6.94
C TRP A 419 -9.99 -19.71 6.94
N PHE A 420 -10.43 -19.26 5.75
CA PHE A 420 -11.32 -18.10 5.60
C PHE A 420 -12.10 -18.18 4.30
N ASP A 421 -13.23 -17.53 4.28
CA ASP A 421 -14.04 -17.35 3.09
C ASP A 421 -13.87 -15.94 2.55
N ARG A 422 -14.04 -15.75 1.23
CA ARG A 422 -14.20 -14.47 0.57
C ARG A 422 -15.56 -14.39 -0.09
N PHE A 423 -16.33 -13.37 0.25
CA PHE A 423 -17.59 -13.10 -0.42
C PHE A 423 -17.35 -12.49 -1.82
N PRO A 424 -18.20 -12.83 -2.81
CA PRO A 424 -18.10 -12.22 -4.13
C PRO A 424 -18.44 -10.73 -4.09
N THR A 425 -17.77 -9.92 -4.92
CA THR A 425 -18.03 -8.50 -5.09
C THR A 425 -19.34 -8.22 -5.83
N PHE A 426 -19.80 -6.97 -5.87
CA PHE A 426 -20.96 -6.60 -6.68
C PHE A 426 -20.77 -6.93 -8.14
N GLN A 427 -19.59 -6.68 -8.71
CA GLN A 427 -19.27 -7.01 -10.09
C GLN A 427 -19.35 -8.52 -10.34
N GLU A 428 -18.81 -9.34 -9.48
CA GLU A 428 -18.83 -10.79 -9.61
C GLU A 428 -20.25 -11.37 -9.55
N ARG A 429 -21.17 -10.72 -8.83
CA ARG A 429 -22.56 -11.19 -8.64
C ARG A 429 -23.57 -10.57 -9.58
N TYR A 430 -23.44 -9.29 -9.88
CA TYR A 430 -24.55 -8.49 -10.40
C TYR A 430 -24.25 -7.72 -11.68
N TRP A 431 -23.02 -7.80 -12.22
CA TRP A 431 -22.70 -7.12 -13.47
C TRP A 431 -23.54 -7.67 -14.63
N THR A 432 -24.24 -6.79 -15.33
CA THR A 432 -25.12 -7.13 -16.44
C THR A 432 -24.74 -6.35 -17.68
N ASP A 433 -23.79 -6.83 -18.42
CA ASP A 433 -23.45 -6.27 -19.72
C ASP A 433 -23.53 -7.39 -20.78
N SER A 434 -23.72 -7.00 -22.03
CA SER A 434 -23.72 -7.92 -23.16
C SER A 434 -22.34 -8.57 -23.41
N THR A 435 -21.28 -8.00 -22.84
CA THR A 435 -19.92 -8.58 -22.87
C THR A 435 -19.66 -9.53 -21.72
N PHE A 436 -20.52 -9.56 -20.69
CA PHE A 436 -20.42 -10.47 -19.56
C PHE A 436 -21.46 -11.56 -19.65
N LEU A 437 -21.00 -12.78 -19.85
CA LEU A 437 -21.80 -13.97 -19.73
C LEU A 437 -21.67 -14.49 -18.31
N ARG A 438 -22.77 -14.47 -17.55
CA ARG A 438 -22.84 -15.22 -16.30
C ARG A 438 -23.14 -16.67 -16.59
N THR A 439 -22.57 -17.56 -15.82
CA THR A 439 -23.09 -18.91 -15.73
C THR A 439 -24.52 -18.84 -15.14
N SER A 440 -25.37 -19.81 -15.46
CA SER A 440 -26.72 -19.91 -14.90
C SER A 440 -26.74 -20.12 -13.38
N GLU A 441 -25.61 -20.44 -12.77
CA GLU A 441 -25.45 -20.67 -11.33
C GLU A 441 -25.09 -19.38 -10.58
N LYS A 442 -25.65 -19.22 -9.37
CA LYS A 442 -25.29 -18.14 -8.45
C LYS A 442 -23.83 -18.29 -8.05
N ILE A 443 -23.04 -17.23 -8.22
CA ILE A 443 -21.63 -17.20 -7.78
C ILE A 443 -21.57 -17.39 -6.25
N LYS A 444 -20.80 -18.38 -5.83
CA LYS A 444 -20.62 -18.76 -4.41
C LYS A 444 -19.34 -18.18 -3.87
N LYS A 445 -19.31 -17.93 -2.55
CA LYS A 445 -18.11 -17.50 -1.85
C LYS A 445 -16.95 -18.48 -2.03
N GLU A 446 -15.74 -17.95 -2.13
CA GLU A 446 -14.51 -18.73 -2.16
C GLU A 446 -14.16 -19.23 -0.75
N GLN A 447 -13.52 -20.39 -0.68
CA GLN A 447 -12.99 -20.94 0.57
C GLN A 447 -11.48 -21.11 0.44
N HIS A 448 -10.74 -20.42 1.29
CA HIS A 448 -9.30 -20.44 1.29
C HIS A 448 -8.75 -21.20 2.48
N THR A 449 -7.71 -21.98 2.24
CA THR A 449 -6.83 -22.53 3.29
C THR A 449 -5.42 -22.07 2.96
N LEU A 450 -4.76 -21.40 3.91
CA LEU A 450 -3.37 -20.97 3.79
C LEU A 450 -2.56 -21.64 4.88
N ILE A 451 -1.48 -22.30 4.48
CA ILE A 451 -0.48 -22.88 5.37
C ILE A 451 0.83 -22.17 5.06
N GLN A 452 1.49 -21.66 6.07
CA GLN A 452 2.77 -20.99 5.96
C GLN A 452 3.75 -21.55 6.98
N SER A 453 5.02 -21.63 6.61
CA SER A 453 6.10 -21.90 7.54
C SER A 453 7.37 -21.20 7.10
N GLY A 454 8.12 -20.68 8.03
CA GLY A 454 9.28 -19.90 7.69
C GLY A 454 10.26 -19.74 8.84
N PHE A 455 11.37 -19.09 8.52
CA PHE A 455 12.35 -18.68 9.51
C PHE A 455 12.86 -17.27 9.22
N THR A 456 13.30 -16.60 10.26
CA THR A 456 14.06 -15.36 10.20
C THR A 456 15.38 -15.55 10.94
N LEU A 457 16.47 -15.29 10.23
CA LEU A 457 17.84 -15.26 10.76
C LEU A 457 18.25 -13.80 10.90
N GLN A 458 18.68 -13.38 12.08
CA GLN A 458 19.13 -12.02 12.34
C GLN A 458 20.46 -12.05 13.10
N ALA A 459 21.53 -11.57 12.48
CA ALA A 459 22.85 -11.46 13.11
C ALA A 459 23.17 -9.97 13.36
N GLY A 460 22.81 -9.51 14.56
CA GLY A 460 22.88 -8.08 14.92
C GLY A 460 21.98 -7.22 14.04
N SER A 461 22.40 -5.98 13.79
CA SER A 461 21.72 -5.06 12.86
C SER A 461 22.17 -5.19 11.41
N ASN A 462 23.18 -6.05 11.16
CA ASN A 462 23.92 -6.05 9.90
C ASN A 462 23.44 -7.10 8.90
N PHE A 463 22.85 -8.17 9.39
CA PHE A 463 22.43 -9.27 8.54
C PHE A 463 21.07 -9.80 8.97
N GLU A 464 20.16 -9.90 8.03
CA GLU A 464 18.84 -10.43 8.23
C GLU A 464 18.39 -11.21 6.99
N ILE A 465 17.91 -12.43 7.17
CA ILE A 465 17.27 -13.24 6.13
C ILE A 465 15.94 -13.73 6.67
N SER A 466 14.89 -13.55 5.89
CA SER A 466 13.59 -14.18 6.14
C SER A 466 13.19 -15.03 4.93
N LEU A 467 12.69 -16.22 5.20
CA LEU A 467 12.19 -17.11 4.17
C LEU A 467 10.90 -17.76 4.67
N THR A 468 9.85 -17.69 3.87
CA THR A 468 8.54 -18.27 4.18
C THR A 468 8.04 -19.10 3.01
N GLY A 469 7.90 -20.40 3.20
CA GLY A 469 7.19 -21.30 2.30
C GLY A 469 5.68 -21.24 2.56
N PHE A 470 4.86 -21.38 1.52
CA PHE A 470 3.42 -21.40 1.67
C PHE A 470 2.74 -22.40 0.76
N GLN A 471 1.60 -22.86 1.20
CA GLN A 471 0.62 -23.60 0.40
C GLN A 471 -0.76 -22.97 0.59
N ARG A 472 -1.41 -22.63 -0.52
CA ARG A 472 -2.77 -22.11 -0.55
C ARG A 472 -3.67 -23.03 -1.36
N ASN A 473 -4.81 -23.37 -0.80
CA ASN A 473 -5.87 -24.08 -1.52
C ASN A 473 -7.12 -23.18 -1.56
N VAL A 474 -7.65 -22.96 -2.74
CA VAL A 474 -8.87 -22.18 -2.95
C VAL A 474 -9.93 -23.11 -3.54
N LYS A 475 -11.00 -23.36 -2.79
CA LYS A 475 -12.19 -24.05 -3.30
C LYS A 475 -13.19 -23.03 -3.82
N ARG A 476 -13.87 -23.36 -4.91
CA ARG A 476 -14.83 -22.46 -5.55
C ARG A 476 -14.24 -21.11 -5.94
N ALA A 477 -12.97 -21.09 -6.41
CA ALA A 477 -12.30 -19.88 -6.85
C ALA A 477 -13.12 -19.18 -7.94
N ILE A 478 -13.32 -17.88 -7.81
CA ILE A 478 -14.05 -17.06 -8.76
C ILE A 478 -13.07 -16.61 -9.84
N VAL A 479 -13.35 -16.97 -11.09
CA VAL A 479 -12.45 -16.71 -12.21
C VAL A 479 -13.16 -15.95 -13.33
N PHE A 480 -12.42 -15.06 -13.96
CA PHE A 480 -12.80 -14.34 -15.16
C PHE A 480 -12.11 -15.01 -16.35
N GLN A 481 -12.89 -15.53 -17.27
CA GLN A 481 -12.39 -16.29 -18.42
C GLN A 481 -12.91 -15.73 -19.73
N PRO A 482 -12.11 -15.75 -20.80
CA PRO A 482 -12.60 -15.44 -22.13
C PRO A 482 -13.75 -16.40 -22.50
N ALA A 483 -14.79 -15.84 -23.07
CA ALA A 483 -15.95 -16.53 -23.57
C ALA A 483 -16.36 -15.94 -24.92
N VAL A 484 -17.34 -16.57 -25.55
CA VAL A 484 -17.95 -16.09 -26.82
C VAL A 484 -19.44 -16.06 -26.62
N THR A 485 -20.08 -14.96 -26.99
CA THR A 485 -21.54 -14.84 -26.97
C THR A 485 -22.17 -15.78 -27.99
N ALA A 486 -23.46 -16.05 -27.86
CA ALA A 486 -24.21 -16.82 -28.85
C ALA A 486 -24.14 -16.25 -30.29
N GLY A 487 -23.88 -14.92 -30.41
CA GLY A 487 -23.66 -14.24 -31.69
C GLY A 487 -22.20 -14.23 -32.18
N GLY A 488 -21.29 -15.00 -31.54
CA GLY A 488 -19.87 -15.08 -31.93
C GLY A 488 -18.99 -13.93 -31.47
N SER A 489 -19.49 -12.95 -30.69
CA SER A 489 -18.70 -11.82 -30.19
C SER A 489 -17.87 -12.23 -28.97
N PRO A 490 -16.63 -11.69 -28.80
CA PRO A 490 -15.85 -11.88 -27.59
C PRO A 490 -16.60 -11.43 -26.34
N ALA A 491 -16.49 -12.20 -25.28
CA ALA A 491 -17.11 -11.94 -23.99
C ALA A 491 -16.25 -12.48 -22.85
N VAL A 492 -16.62 -12.14 -21.62
CA VAL A 492 -15.98 -12.63 -20.39
C VAL A 492 -17.02 -13.35 -19.56
N SER A 493 -16.74 -14.59 -19.17
CA SER A 493 -17.56 -15.33 -18.23
C SER A 493 -16.99 -15.26 -16.81
N ILE A 494 -17.89 -15.21 -15.83
CA ILE A 494 -17.55 -15.32 -14.42
C ILE A 494 -18.11 -16.64 -13.89
N SER A 495 -17.27 -17.44 -13.28
CA SER A 495 -17.67 -18.75 -12.74
C SER A 495 -16.85 -19.16 -11.54
N ASN A 496 -17.40 -20.06 -10.72
CA ASN A 496 -16.62 -20.74 -9.70
C ASN A 496 -15.94 -21.99 -10.29
N VAL A 497 -14.62 -22.06 -10.22
CA VAL A 497 -13.88 -23.31 -10.50
C VAL A 497 -13.74 -24.14 -9.22
N ARG A 498 -13.69 -25.47 -9.37
CA ARG A 498 -13.76 -26.40 -8.25
C ARG A 498 -12.66 -26.19 -7.22
N LYS A 499 -11.40 -26.09 -7.67
CA LYS A 499 -10.23 -25.99 -6.79
C LYS A 499 -9.06 -25.38 -7.54
N VAL A 500 -8.31 -24.53 -6.85
CA VAL A 500 -7.00 -24.03 -7.26
C VAL A 500 -6.02 -24.31 -6.12
N ALA A 501 -4.91 -24.99 -6.41
CA ALA A 501 -3.84 -25.23 -5.46
C ALA A 501 -2.59 -24.45 -5.87
N ILE A 502 -2.04 -23.69 -4.94
CA ILE A 502 -0.91 -22.80 -5.13
C ILE A 502 0.16 -23.10 -4.09
N GLN A 503 1.40 -23.19 -4.50
CA GLN A 503 2.54 -23.36 -3.62
C GLN A 503 3.58 -22.30 -3.96
N GLY A 504 4.35 -21.88 -2.97
CA GLY A 504 5.40 -20.91 -3.23
C GLY A 504 6.32 -20.69 -2.05
N MET A 505 7.25 -19.77 -2.27
CA MET A 505 8.21 -19.35 -1.27
C MET A 505 8.52 -17.87 -1.47
N ASN A 506 8.47 -17.12 -0.39
CA ASN A 506 8.77 -15.69 -0.35
C ASN A 506 9.97 -15.48 0.56
N GLY A 507 10.91 -14.66 0.13
CA GLY A 507 12.10 -14.40 0.92
C GLY A 507 12.63 -13.00 0.74
N SER A 508 13.30 -12.52 1.78
CA SER A 508 14.09 -11.30 1.76
C SER A 508 15.42 -11.52 2.46
N ALA A 509 16.44 -10.82 1.99
CA ALA A 509 17.76 -10.80 2.61
C ALA A 509 18.27 -9.36 2.65
N VAL A 510 18.75 -8.92 3.81
CA VAL A 510 19.38 -7.61 3.98
C VAL A 510 20.77 -7.84 4.57
N LEU A 511 21.78 -7.30 3.90
CA LEU A 511 23.15 -7.27 4.37
C LEU A 511 23.63 -5.82 4.46
N ARG A 512 24.04 -5.39 5.64
CA ARG A 512 24.67 -4.08 5.88
C ARG A 512 26.13 -4.29 6.27
N TRP A 513 27.02 -3.84 5.42
CA TRP A 513 28.45 -3.95 5.66
C TRP A 513 29.12 -2.58 5.48
N HIS A 514 29.55 -2.00 6.61
CA HIS A 514 30.06 -0.63 6.64
C HIS A 514 29.03 0.38 6.08
N LYS A 515 29.33 0.92 4.91
CA LYS A 515 28.50 1.89 4.18
C LYS A 515 27.69 1.26 3.04
N PHE A 516 27.81 -0.04 2.86
CA PHE A 516 27.08 -0.79 1.84
C PHE A 516 25.83 -1.46 2.43
N GLU A 517 24.76 -1.42 1.68
CA GLU A 517 23.54 -2.17 1.96
C GLU A 517 23.14 -2.95 0.71
N VAL A 518 22.87 -4.23 0.89
CA VAL A 518 22.34 -5.11 -0.15
C VAL A 518 20.99 -5.62 0.32
N LEU A 519 19.96 -5.41 -0.49
CA LEU A 519 18.61 -5.96 -0.33
C LEU A 519 18.37 -6.96 -1.46
N GLY A 520 17.92 -8.16 -1.13
CA GLY A 520 17.46 -9.17 -2.07
C GLY A 520 16.03 -9.60 -1.75
N ILE A 521 15.19 -9.74 -2.76
CA ILE A 521 13.81 -10.21 -2.66
C ILE A 521 13.62 -11.38 -3.61
N LEU A 522 13.01 -12.45 -3.11
CA LEU A 522 12.67 -13.66 -3.84
C LEU A 522 11.17 -13.91 -3.72
N THR A 523 10.52 -14.18 -4.84
CA THR A 523 9.13 -14.68 -4.87
C THR A 523 9.08 -15.85 -5.85
N LEU A 524 8.67 -17.01 -5.34
CA LEU A 524 8.41 -18.22 -6.11
C LEU A 524 6.94 -18.58 -5.96
N THR A 525 6.24 -18.81 -7.08
CA THR A 525 4.82 -19.16 -7.08
C THR A 525 4.54 -20.21 -8.15
N ARG A 526 3.95 -21.32 -7.76
CA ARG A 526 3.59 -22.40 -8.66
C ARG A 526 2.13 -22.81 -8.44
N TYR A 527 1.37 -22.81 -9.51
CA TYR A 527 0.01 -23.31 -9.51
C TYR A 527 0.01 -24.81 -9.83
N LYS A 528 -0.72 -25.58 -9.03
CA LYS A 528 -0.96 -27.01 -9.20
C LYS A 528 -2.45 -27.25 -9.34
N GLU A 529 -2.86 -28.32 -10.04
CA GLU A 529 -4.25 -28.71 -10.17
C GLU A 529 -5.17 -27.56 -10.64
N VAL A 530 -5.06 -27.20 -11.91
CA VAL A 530 -5.91 -26.18 -12.49
C VAL A 530 -6.37 -26.63 -13.86
N ASP A 531 -7.63 -26.92 -14.00
CA ASP A 531 -8.20 -27.32 -15.29
C ASP A 531 -8.17 -26.16 -16.31
N THR A 532 -8.22 -24.92 -15.86
CA THR A 532 -8.39 -23.75 -16.73
C THR A 532 -7.56 -22.53 -16.33
N LEU A 533 -7.12 -22.39 -15.07
CA LEU A 533 -6.35 -21.26 -14.56
C LEU A 533 -4.86 -21.55 -14.62
N LYS A 534 -4.13 -20.74 -15.37
CA LYS A 534 -2.67 -20.68 -15.33
C LYS A 534 -2.22 -19.56 -14.40
N THR A 535 -0.94 -19.40 -14.21
CA THR A 535 -0.33 -18.46 -13.24
C THR A 535 -0.85 -17.03 -13.37
N LEU A 536 -1.37 -16.47 -12.27
CA LEU A 536 -1.78 -15.07 -12.19
C LEU A 536 -0.58 -14.10 -12.02
N MET A 537 0.61 -14.61 -11.77
CA MET A 537 1.84 -13.83 -11.59
C MET A 537 3.05 -14.62 -12.11
N PRO A 538 4.21 -14.02 -12.37
CA PRO A 538 5.41 -14.74 -12.77
C PRO A 538 5.78 -15.84 -11.78
N ASP A 539 6.20 -17.02 -12.29
CA ASP A 539 6.62 -18.15 -11.44
C ASP A 539 7.79 -17.80 -10.54
N VAL A 540 8.71 -16.97 -11.05
CA VAL A 540 9.89 -16.49 -10.34
C VAL A 540 10.01 -14.99 -10.52
N ILE A 541 10.11 -14.28 -9.41
CA ILE A 541 10.46 -12.87 -9.34
C ILE A 541 11.69 -12.75 -8.44
N LEU A 542 12.73 -12.13 -8.98
CA LEU A 542 13.90 -11.72 -8.21
C LEU A 542 14.04 -10.22 -8.31
N ALA A 543 14.24 -9.57 -7.18
CA ALA A 543 14.54 -8.16 -7.15
C ALA A 543 15.69 -7.91 -6.17
N GLY A 544 16.54 -6.94 -6.49
CA GLY A 544 17.66 -6.61 -5.62
C GLY A 544 18.06 -5.16 -5.76
N GLU A 545 18.59 -4.62 -4.68
CA GLU A 545 19.16 -3.28 -4.60
C GLU A 545 20.49 -3.38 -3.86
N MET A 546 21.57 -2.90 -4.47
CA MET A 546 22.86 -2.71 -3.82
C MET A 546 23.13 -1.22 -3.76
N SER A 547 23.43 -0.70 -2.59
CA SER A 547 23.65 0.73 -2.39
C SER A 547 24.83 1.00 -1.46
N TYR A 548 25.50 2.13 -1.71
CA TYR A 548 26.48 2.74 -0.84
C TYR A 548 25.91 4.03 -0.26
N ARG A 549 26.04 4.24 1.02
CA ARG A 549 25.64 5.49 1.69
C ARG A 549 26.79 6.05 2.50
N GLY A 550 27.07 7.35 2.30
CA GLY A 550 28.14 8.03 3.00
C GLY A 550 27.94 9.53 3.06
N THR A 551 28.62 10.16 4.01
CA THR A 551 28.67 11.61 4.15
C THR A 551 29.92 12.16 3.47
N PHE A 552 29.77 13.32 2.85
CA PHE A 552 30.80 14.02 2.09
C PHE A 552 30.85 15.50 2.47
N PHE A 553 31.92 16.17 2.12
CA PHE A 553 32.10 17.61 2.32
C PHE A 553 31.90 18.05 3.78
N LYS A 554 32.57 17.37 4.73
CA LYS A 554 32.46 17.61 6.18
C LYS A 554 31.01 17.52 6.66
N ASP A 555 30.34 16.41 6.31
CA ASP A 555 28.97 16.04 6.68
C ASP A 555 27.85 16.96 6.13
N LYS A 556 28.17 17.83 5.16
CA LYS A 556 27.17 18.69 4.53
C LYS A 556 26.35 18.00 3.46
N LEU A 557 26.80 16.87 2.94
CA LEU A 557 26.13 16.06 1.93
C LEU A 557 26.06 14.60 2.41
N ASP A 558 24.86 14.09 2.65
CA ASP A 558 24.61 12.65 2.82
C ASP A 558 24.13 12.10 1.47
N ALA A 559 24.84 11.11 0.92
CA ALA A 559 24.56 10.59 -0.41
C ALA A 559 24.41 9.07 -0.39
N LYS A 560 23.38 8.57 -1.08
CA LYS A 560 23.15 7.16 -1.36
C LYS A 560 23.23 6.95 -2.87
N PHE A 561 24.11 6.04 -3.30
CA PHE A 561 24.24 5.61 -4.70
C PHE A 561 23.90 4.13 -4.76
N GLY A 562 23.24 3.71 -5.81
CA GLY A 562 22.91 2.30 -5.90
C GLY A 562 22.52 1.83 -7.29
N VAL A 563 22.46 0.51 -7.36
CA VAL A 563 22.01 -0.26 -8.52
C VAL A 563 20.82 -1.09 -8.08
N ARG A 564 19.78 -1.14 -8.89
CA ARG A 564 18.59 -1.96 -8.67
C ARG A 564 18.37 -2.84 -9.90
N SER A 565 18.04 -4.11 -9.67
CA SER A 565 17.66 -5.03 -10.73
C SER A 565 16.39 -5.77 -10.38
N GLN A 566 15.55 -6.02 -11.39
CA GLN A 566 14.35 -6.83 -11.26
C GLN A 566 14.34 -7.84 -12.40
N PHE A 567 14.09 -9.09 -12.06
CA PHE A 567 13.94 -10.19 -12.99
C PHE A 567 12.55 -10.81 -12.85
N TYR A 568 11.88 -10.96 -13.96
CA TYR A 568 10.59 -11.66 -14.07
C TYR A 568 10.75 -12.85 -14.99
N ASN A 569 10.36 -14.04 -14.51
CA ASN A 569 10.34 -15.22 -15.35
C ASN A 569 9.15 -15.18 -16.32
N ARG A 570 9.13 -16.13 -17.24
CA ARG A 570 8.03 -16.35 -18.17
C ARG A 570 6.71 -16.49 -17.42
N GLN A 571 5.67 -15.81 -17.90
CA GLN A 571 4.33 -15.84 -17.29
C GLN A 571 3.23 -15.94 -18.33
N GLN A 572 2.05 -16.40 -17.91
CA GLN A 572 0.84 -16.33 -18.71
C GLN A 572 0.41 -14.86 -18.86
N GLY A 573 -0.02 -14.47 -20.04
CA GLY A 573 -0.56 -13.13 -20.29
C GLY A 573 -1.91 -12.95 -19.61
N MET A 574 -1.97 -11.89 -18.79
CA MET A 574 -3.21 -11.40 -18.18
C MET A 574 -3.55 -10.08 -18.85
N GLN A 575 -4.54 -10.08 -19.73
CA GLN A 575 -4.95 -8.89 -20.46
C GLN A 575 -5.87 -8.02 -19.61
N PHE A 576 -5.61 -6.74 -19.59
CA PHE A 576 -6.45 -5.78 -18.88
C PHE A 576 -7.72 -5.48 -19.67
N ASP A 577 -8.87 -5.58 -19.02
CA ASP A 577 -10.16 -5.11 -19.50
C ASP A 577 -10.50 -3.78 -18.82
N PRO A 578 -10.49 -2.65 -19.57
CA PRO A 578 -10.70 -1.33 -18.97
C PRO A 578 -12.15 -1.08 -18.52
N GLN A 579 -13.14 -1.79 -19.07
CA GLN A 579 -14.54 -1.61 -18.67
C GLN A 579 -14.76 -2.13 -17.25
N THR A 580 -14.25 -3.29 -16.94
CA THR A 580 -14.45 -3.99 -15.66
C THR A 580 -13.32 -3.78 -14.67
N LEU A 581 -12.21 -3.12 -15.07
CA LEU A 581 -10.97 -2.97 -14.30
C LEU A 581 -10.40 -4.31 -13.84
N SER A 582 -10.58 -5.36 -14.64
CA SER A 582 -10.17 -6.73 -14.34
C SER A 582 -9.07 -7.20 -15.27
N TYR A 583 -8.24 -8.10 -14.76
CA TYR A 583 -7.25 -8.80 -15.59
C TYR A 583 -7.78 -10.19 -15.94
N ILE A 584 -7.87 -10.47 -17.22
CA ILE A 584 -8.48 -11.66 -17.78
C ILE A 584 -7.40 -12.52 -18.38
N GLN A 585 -7.41 -13.80 -18.07
CA GLN A 585 -6.42 -14.74 -18.57
C GLN A 585 -6.74 -15.19 -19.98
N TYR A 586 -5.85 -14.93 -20.93
CA TYR A 586 -5.90 -15.49 -22.27
C TYR A 586 -4.89 -16.62 -22.41
N THR A 587 -5.35 -17.82 -22.71
CA THR A 587 -4.54 -19.05 -22.75
C THR A 587 -3.44 -19.03 -23.81
N THR A 588 -3.59 -18.23 -24.86
CA THR A 588 -2.68 -18.15 -26.02
C THR A 588 -1.54 -17.14 -25.82
N SER A 589 -1.65 -16.21 -24.90
CA SER A 589 -0.66 -15.16 -24.69
C SER A 589 0.36 -15.56 -23.63
N ILE A 590 1.63 -15.55 -23.99
CA ILE A 590 2.74 -15.81 -23.08
C ILE A 590 3.69 -14.62 -23.11
N ILE A 591 3.99 -14.08 -21.93
CA ILE A 591 4.97 -13.02 -21.73
C ILE A 591 6.32 -13.67 -21.45
N GLY A 592 7.36 -13.25 -22.19
CA GLY A 592 8.73 -13.73 -22.05
C GLY A 592 9.41 -13.29 -20.75
N ARG A 593 10.60 -13.81 -20.52
CA ARG A 593 11.48 -13.37 -19.42
C ARG A 593 11.93 -11.93 -19.63
N SER A 594 12.10 -11.21 -18.55
CA SER A 594 12.63 -9.85 -18.59
C SER A 594 13.53 -9.55 -17.41
N THR A 595 14.54 -8.70 -17.67
CA THR A 595 15.44 -8.18 -16.64
C THR A 595 15.59 -6.69 -16.85
N THR A 596 15.41 -5.91 -15.80
CA THR A 596 15.68 -4.47 -15.79
C THR A 596 16.87 -4.16 -14.89
N LEU A 597 17.57 -3.09 -15.20
CA LEU A 597 18.67 -2.57 -14.40
C LEU A 597 18.52 -1.06 -14.30
N ASP A 598 18.50 -0.55 -13.07
CA ASP A 598 18.39 0.87 -12.77
C ASP A 598 19.63 1.34 -12.01
N LEU A 599 20.09 2.55 -12.30
CA LEU A 599 21.06 3.28 -11.47
C LEU A 599 20.33 4.40 -10.75
N PHE A 600 20.66 4.64 -9.50
CA PHE A 600 20.08 5.73 -8.75
C PHE A 600 21.08 6.42 -7.82
N MET A 601 20.80 7.69 -7.57
CA MET A 601 21.51 8.54 -6.65
C MET A 601 20.50 9.36 -5.85
N ILE A 602 20.65 9.41 -4.52
CA ILE A 602 19.82 10.22 -3.64
C ILE A 602 20.76 11.04 -2.76
N LEU A 603 20.63 12.35 -2.81
CA LEU A 603 21.45 13.31 -2.12
C LEU A 603 20.59 14.03 -1.07
N LYS A 604 21.07 14.11 0.17
CA LYS A 604 20.49 14.97 1.19
C LYS A 604 21.42 16.14 1.43
N ILE A 605 20.94 17.37 1.18
CA ILE A 605 21.64 18.63 1.38
C ILE A 605 20.74 19.49 2.27
N GLY A 606 21.15 19.70 3.52
CA GLY A 606 20.28 20.32 4.51
C GLY A 606 18.98 19.51 4.66
N ASP A 607 17.84 20.16 4.45
CA ASP A 607 16.51 19.56 4.57
C ASP A 607 15.92 19.10 3.23
N ALA A 608 16.69 19.19 2.14
CA ALA A 608 16.31 18.78 0.81
C ALA A 608 16.89 17.38 0.47
N HIS A 609 16.04 16.49 -0.07
CA HIS A 609 16.46 15.24 -0.70
C HIS A 609 16.29 15.38 -2.21
N ILE A 610 17.37 15.21 -2.95
CA ILE A 610 17.39 15.25 -4.41
C ILE A 610 17.63 13.83 -4.90
N SER A 611 16.77 13.30 -5.74
CA SER A 611 16.91 11.98 -6.34
C SER A 611 17.12 12.10 -7.86
N LEU A 612 18.04 11.30 -8.37
CA LEU A 612 18.27 11.10 -9.78
C LEU A 612 18.30 9.60 -10.04
N SER A 613 17.50 9.10 -10.96
CA SER A 613 17.55 7.69 -11.36
C SER A 613 17.53 7.55 -12.88
N TRP A 614 18.35 6.62 -13.35
CA TRP A 614 18.39 6.17 -14.73
C TRP A 614 17.81 4.76 -14.77
N ARG A 615 16.57 4.66 -15.16
CA ARG A 615 15.78 3.42 -15.11
C ARG A 615 15.92 2.66 -16.43
N ASN A 616 15.89 1.32 -16.30
CA ASN A 616 16.00 0.39 -17.42
C ASN A 616 17.15 0.74 -18.36
N ILE A 617 18.37 0.89 -17.81
CA ILE A 617 19.57 1.30 -18.59
C ILE A 617 19.89 0.32 -19.72
N LEU A 618 19.50 -0.95 -19.58
CA LEU A 618 19.64 -1.98 -20.60
C LEU A 618 18.69 -1.76 -21.79
N ASN A 619 17.75 -0.84 -21.67
CA ASN A 619 16.66 -0.59 -22.62
C ASN A 619 15.91 -1.88 -22.99
N ALA A 620 15.69 -2.75 -21.99
CA ALA A 620 14.97 -3.99 -22.19
C ALA A 620 13.51 -3.67 -22.56
N SER A 621 13.05 -4.26 -23.65
CA SER A 621 11.63 -4.24 -24.01
C SER A 621 10.93 -5.36 -23.26
N TYR A 622 9.97 -5.03 -22.41
CA TYR A 622 9.26 -6.02 -21.60
C TYR A 622 7.80 -5.64 -21.33
N LEU A 623 7.02 -6.64 -20.97
CA LEU A 623 5.59 -6.55 -20.72
C LEU A 623 5.31 -7.13 -19.33
N LEU A 624 4.34 -6.58 -18.60
CA LEU A 624 3.72 -7.19 -17.44
C LEU A 624 2.25 -7.58 -17.72
N SER A 625 1.66 -6.96 -18.75
CA SER A 625 0.37 -7.31 -19.36
C SER A 625 0.53 -7.33 -20.88
N PRO A 626 -0.12 -8.24 -21.62
CA PRO A 626 -0.06 -8.27 -23.08
C PRO A 626 -0.43 -6.92 -23.68
N ILE A 627 0.22 -6.54 -24.79
CA ILE A 627 0.02 -5.30 -25.54
C ILE A 627 0.26 -3.98 -24.79
N TYR A 628 0.69 -4.05 -23.52
CA TYR A 628 1.05 -2.89 -22.70
C TYR A 628 2.55 -2.87 -22.40
N PRO A 629 3.36 -2.25 -23.27
CA PRO A 629 4.82 -2.23 -23.10
C PRO A 629 5.20 -1.35 -21.91
N MET A 630 6.11 -1.89 -21.08
CA MET A 630 6.71 -1.15 -19.98
C MET A 630 7.70 -0.10 -20.53
N PRO A 631 7.98 0.98 -19.77
CA PRO A 631 8.90 2.02 -20.20
C PRO A 631 10.29 1.46 -20.52
N GLY A 632 10.83 1.83 -21.66
CA GLY A 632 12.23 1.66 -22.00
C GLY A 632 13.11 2.53 -21.10
N ARG A 633 14.33 2.81 -21.57
CA ARG A 633 15.27 3.68 -20.84
C ARG A 633 14.63 5.04 -20.52
N ASN A 634 14.67 5.44 -19.24
CA ASN A 634 14.16 6.74 -18.84
C ASN A 634 14.98 7.33 -17.67
N ILE A 635 15.01 8.65 -17.59
CA ILE A 635 15.62 9.39 -16.49
C ILE A 635 14.49 10.00 -15.64
N ARG A 636 14.64 9.87 -14.32
CA ARG A 636 13.73 10.48 -13.33
C ARG A 636 14.52 11.36 -12.38
N VAL A 637 14.02 12.57 -12.17
CA VAL A 637 14.57 13.53 -11.21
C VAL A 637 13.49 13.85 -10.19
N GLY A 638 13.87 13.92 -8.92
CA GLY A 638 12.97 14.29 -7.85
C GLY A 638 13.64 15.20 -6.83
N VAL A 639 12.85 16.08 -6.25
CA VAL A 639 13.23 16.94 -5.13
C VAL A 639 12.17 16.82 -4.06
N ASN A 640 12.59 16.58 -2.82
CA ASN A 640 11.72 16.53 -1.67
C ASN A 640 12.31 17.45 -0.61
N TRP A 641 11.69 18.58 -0.38
CA TRP A 641 12.20 19.64 0.47
C TRP A 641 11.25 19.92 1.64
N VAL A 642 11.81 19.96 2.83
CA VAL A 642 11.10 20.29 4.08
C VAL A 642 11.51 21.69 4.51
N PHE A 643 10.54 22.56 4.73
CA PHE A 643 10.73 23.90 5.28
C PHE A 643 10.16 23.92 6.69
N LEU A 644 10.91 24.48 7.63
CA LEU A 644 10.48 24.82 8.97
C LEU A 644 10.56 26.35 9.08
N ASP A 645 9.42 27.00 9.17
CA ASP A 645 9.32 28.46 9.35
C ASP A 645 9.22 28.83 10.84
#